data_62a0fd3bef5e84020114ec23393d3bd1
#
_entry.id   62a0fd3bef5e84020114ec23393d3bd1
#
_cell.length_a   1.000
_cell.length_b   1.000
_cell.length_c   1.000
_cell.angle_alpha   90.00
_cell.angle_beta   90.00
_cell.angle_gamma   90.00
#
_symmetry.space_group_name_H-M   'P 1'
#
loop_
_entity.id
_entity.type
_entity.pdbx_description
1 polymer ?
#
loop_
_entity_poly.entity_id
_entity_poly.type
_entity_poly.pdbx_seq_one_letter_code
_entity_poly.pdbx_strand_id
1 'polypeptide(L)'
;MPDSHDLTIPTNLSHPLVDEARDSLMRAVAYLKPDERADVLRACHFGDVAHIKDKRKSGEPYITHPIAVAEILAGFRLDRDTIVAAILHDTIEDTEVTDEMVSQEFGQMVAQLVDGVTKLKSSGMSKQQSQAATFHKILTATLSDPRVLIIKLSDRLHNMSTLDAVSEEKQKRTAKETLDFYIPFARLMGLNSIADYIELLCYRNLNPDMYNKFTDKLLQHGLGRNFQKTEISTYLQSLLSHLNLDGHVQVLDNRTAMYRQFFKNRGQISQLIRQYDFEVILKDIEACDTLATYLIQKYQIGNHQIHDNIRKPLAGGNQSLTLFYDRDYNHIKITLMTRRMQEASRLGIISNDRAGVSQSVIQASLRNMQDLADAGKAEGDDAHIAIIEELISYLHERKIVCYSPKGRAYELPRGSTALDFAYAVGPAIGNIATGADINHKHGKLGLVLADGDIVSIDTDKNATPRAEWLGFVATNKARTEILKFLKRLPEDQKIHYGKQALDRALSTYGKSITDLTDDDWTDILKWRGINTPDELFMQLSTGVLLPQLVVSRLFSEEIDTADDHEITRSKHLLAGIKGVEVDFARCCNPIYGDTIVGHLSRQGLVVHRHKCYSLQAIRTDTPYQIIHLDWKSDQSLQNQPDALRFPAMLRIYASLNEEQISQVIYEMRALNIGVEQTHIKTDTKSDQGSKVGTTTLHIVVRSRSHLAEGIEKLRTLLGYPNIMRLYQ
;
A
#
# COMPACT_ATOMS: atom_id res chain seq x y z
N MET A 1 25.44 -5.94 -45.91
CA MET A 1 26.30 -5.87 -44.74
C MET A 1 26.68 -4.40 -44.56
N PRO A 2 26.18 -3.71 -43.58
CA PRO A 2 26.76 -2.47 -43.12
C PRO A 2 27.65 -2.78 -41.91
N ASP A 3 28.75 -2.07 -41.85
CA ASP A 3 29.92 -2.23 -41.03
C ASP A 3 29.60 -2.28 -39.52
N SER A 4 30.27 -3.23 -38.88
CA SER A 4 30.48 -3.24 -37.43
C SER A 4 31.07 -1.91 -37.00
N HIS A 5 30.31 -1.07 -36.31
CA HIS A 5 30.84 0.05 -35.56
C HIS A 5 31.69 -0.51 -34.42
N ASP A 6 32.95 -0.69 -34.74
CA ASP A 6 34.02 -0.92 -33.78
C ASP A 6 34.14 0.33 -32.92
N LEU A 7 33.54 0.26 -31.73
CA LEU A 7 33.73 1.22 -30.65
C LEU A 7 35.19 1.05 -30.17
N THR A 8 36.14 1.51 -30.94
CA THR A 8 37.54 1.67 -30.51
C THR A 8 37.54 2.59 -29.28
N ILE A 9 37.69 2.00 -28.12
CA ILE A 9 37.76 2.67 -26.81
C ILE A 9 38.98 3.63 -26.90
N PRO A 10 38.76 4.95 -26.75
CA PRO A 10 39.88 5.87 -26.63
C PRO A 10 40.61 5.63 -25.33
N THR A 11 41.86 5.27 -25.35
CA THR A 11 42.71 4.93 -24.20
C THR A 11 43.05 6.12 -23.29
N ASN A 12 42.40 7.30 -23.44
CA ASN A 12 42.72 8.54 -22.74
C ASN A 12 41.51 9.27 -22.12
N LEU A 13 40.52 8.54 -21.63
CA LEU A 13 39.29 9.12 -21.02
C LEU A 13 39.22 8.89 -19.50
N SER A 14 40.34 8.96 -18.77
CA SER A 14 40.28 8.85 -17.30
C SER A 14 40.03 10.22 -16.67
N HIS A 15 38.85 10.43 -16.17
CA HIS A 15 38.58 11.53 -15.25
C HIS A 15 38.85 11.03 -13.82
N PRO A 16 39.65 11.74 -12.98
CA PRO A 16 40.04 11.24 -11.66
C PRO A 16 38.86 10.79 -10.77
N LEU A 17 37.73 11.49 -10.82
CA LEU A 17 36.52 11.12 -10.07
C LEU A 17 35.87 9.82 -10.58
N VAL A 18 35.95 9.54 -11.87
CA VAL A 18 35.44 8.28 -12.45
C VAL A 18 36.34 7.12 -12.05
N ASP A 19 37.65 7.31 -12.09
CA ASP A 19 38.62 6.29 -11.68
C ASP A 19 38.46 5.96 -10.18
N GLU A 20 38.32 6.98 -9.33
CA GLU A 20 38.09 6.80 -7.88
C GLU A 20 36.78 6.03 -7.62
N ALA A 21 35.66 6.43 -8.26
CA ALA A 21 34.38 5.77 -8.11
C ALA A 21 34.43 4.32 -8.60
N ARG A 22 35.06 4.06 -9.74
CA ARG A 22 35.26 2.72 -10.30
C ARG A 22 36.09 1.84 -9.36
N ASP A 23 37.21 2.35 -8.84
CA ASP A 23 38.07 1.62 -7.93
C ASP A 23 37.35 1.31 -6.59
N SER A 24 36.49 2.22 -6.10
CA SER A 24 35.66 2.00 -4.95
C SER A 24 34.63 0.87 -5.19
N LEU A 25 33.94 0.92 -6.33
CA LEU A 25 33.02 -0.15 -6.72
C LEU A 25 33.73 -1.49 -6.86
N MET A 26 34.90 -1.54 -7.50
CA MET A 26 35.65 -2.79 -7.67
C MET A 26 36.09 -3.41 -6.36
N ARG A 27 36.37 -2.60 -5.33
CA ARG A 27 36.58 -3.09 -3.96
C ARG A 27 35.30 -3.62 -3.34
N ALA A 28 34.18 -2.93 -3.54
CA ALA A 28 32.87 -3.31 -3.00
C ALA A 28 32.36 -4.64 -3.58
N VAL A 29 32.61 -4.92 -4.88
CA VAL A 29 32.22 -6.15 -5.56
C VAL A 29 33.25 -7.29 -5.45
N ALA A 30 34.21 -7.21 -4.53
CA ALA A 30 35.24 -8.25 -4.32
C ALA A 30 34.66 -9.65 -4.01
N TYR A 31 33.38 -9.74 -3.62
CA TYR A 31 32.69 -10.99 -3.37
C TYR A 31 32.24 -11.72 -4.66
N LEU A 32 32.20 -11.04 -5.80
CA LEU A 32 31.88 -11.61 -7.09
C LEU A 32 33.08 -12.42 -7.64
N LYS A 33 32.79 -13.36 -8.54
CA LYS A 33 33.83 -14.12 -9.23
C LYS A 33 34.66 -13.22 -10.15
N PRO A 34 35.89 -13.65 -10.52
CA PRO A 34 36.79 -12.84 -11.35
C PRO A 34 36.18 -12.45 -12.72
N ASP A 35 35.46 -13.36 -13.37
CA ASP A 35 34.74 -13.14 -14.63
C ASP A 35 33.57 -12.14 -14.47
N GLU A 36 32.78 -12.31 -13.41
CA GLU A 36 31.69 -11.39 -13.08
C GLU A 36 32.19 -9.98 -12.77
N ARG A 37 33.35 -9.84 -12.10
CA ARG A 37 34.01 -8.54 -11.85
C ARG A 37 34.52 -7.91 -13.15
N ALA A 38 35.02 -8.70 -14.10
CA ALA A 38 35.42 -8.21 -15.40
C ALA A 38 34.22 -7.61 -16.17
N ASP A 39 33.04 -8.22 -16.07
CA ASP A 39 31.83 -7.69 -16.63
C ASP A 39 31.39 -6.37 -15.98
N VAL A 40 31.50 -6.25 -14.66
CA VAL A 40 31.24 -4.98 -13.95
C VAL A 40 32.18 -3.88 -14.42
N LEU A 41 33.47 -4.19 -14.59
CA LEU A 41 34.45 -3.23 -15.12
C LEU A 41 34.10 -2.81 -16.55
N ARG A 42 33.73 -3.78 -17.40
CA ARG A 42 33.28 -3.52 -18.78
C ARG A 42 32.06 -2.63 -18.82
N ALA A 43 31.08 -2.85 -17.92
CA ALA A 43 29.89 -2.01 -17.81
C ALA A 43 30.22 -0.57 -17.40
N CYS A 44 31.19 -0.37 -16.47
CA CYS A 44 31.67 0.96 -16.12
C CYS A 44 32.24 1.71 -17.35
N HIS A 45 33.04 1.01 -18.16
CA HIS A 45 33.61 1.61 -19.38
C HIS A 45 32.53 1.91 -20.42
N PHE A 46 31.61 0.97 -20.63
CA PHE A 46 30.49 1.15 -21.58
C PHE A 46 29.62 2.35 -21.17
N GLY A 47 29.25 2.46 -19.90
CA GLY A 47 28.46 3.57 -19.39
C GLY A 47 29.21 4.91 -19.46
N ASP A 48 30.53 4.93 -19.22
CA ASP A 48 31.36 6.13 -19.32
C ASP A 48 31.43 6.67 -20.76
N VAL A 49 31.58 5.77 -21.73
CA VAL A 49 31.53 6.12 -23.15
C VAL A 49 30.14 6.62 -23.57
N ALA A 50 29.08 5.96 -23.12
CA ALA A 50 27.70 6.35 -23.40
C ALA A 50 27.38 7.77 -22.90
N HIS A 51 27.82 8.11 -21.69
CA HIS A 51 27.56 9.40 -21.02
C HIS A 51 28.71 10.40 -21.16
N ILE A 52 29.60 10.23 -22.11
CA ILE A 52 30.85 11.05 -22.25
C ILE A 52 30.60 12.56 -22.29
N LYS A 53 29.46 12.97 -22.85
CA LYS A 53 29.07 14.38 -22.97
C LYS A 53 28.25 14.90 -21.80
N ASP A 54 27.82 14.00 -20.93
CA ASP A 54 26.86 14.31 -19.90
C ASP A 54 27.55 14.65 -18.56
N LYS A 55 27.04 15.68 -17.91
CA LYS A 55 27.52 16.10 -16.58
C LYS A 55 26.34 16.22 -15.61
N ARG A 56 26.59 15.89 -14.38
CA ARG A 56 25.65 16.18 -13.30
C ARG A 56 25.53 17.69 -13.08
N LYS A 57 24.48 18.13 -12.39
CA LYS A 57 24.31 19.53 -12.01
C LYS A 57 25.42 20.06 -11.09
N SER A 58 26.07 19.17 -10.35
CA SER A 58 27.28 19.43 -9.54
C SER A 58 28.55 19.62 -10.37
N GLY A 59 28.51 19.31 -11.68
CA GLY A 59 29.63 19.48 -12.62
C GLY A 59 30.48 18.25 -12.88
N GLU A 60 30.33 17.18 -12.12
CA GLU A 60 31.03 15.88 -12.24
C GLU A 60 30.52 15.08 -13.47
N PRO A 61 31.34 14.15 -14.01
CA PRO A 61 30.91 13.23 -15.07
C PRO A 61 29.66 12.46 -14.64
N TYR A 62 28.68 12.30 -15.55
CA TYR A 62 27.39 11.67 -15.20
C TYR A 62 27.55 10.25 -14.69
N ILE A 63 28.47 9.46 -15.25
CA ILE A 63 28.68 8.05 -14.93
C ILE A 63 29.03 7.81 -13.43
N THR A 64 29.52 8.82 -12.70
CA THR A 64 29.78 8.70 -11.25
C THR A 64 28.51 8.35 -10.46
N HIS A 65 27.34 8.79 -10.94
CA HIS A 65 26.05 8.45 -10.33
C HIS A 65 25.68 6.96 -10.49
N PRO A 66 25.60 6.38 -11.70
CA PRO A 66 25.34 4.96 -11.85
C PRO A 66 26.32 4.05 -11.12
N ILE A 67 27.60 4.44 -11.10
CA ILE A 67 28.63 3.70 -10.33
C ILE A 67 28.31 3.74 -8.82
N ALA A 68 27.94 4.89 -8.28
CA ALA A 68 27.55 5.01 -6.86
C ALA A 68 26.26 4.22 -6.55
N VAL A 69 25.29 4.16 -7.46
CA VAL A 69 24.11 3.31 -7.33
C VAL A 69 24.51 1.82 -7.27
N ALA A 70 25.42 1.40 -8.14
CA ALA A 70 25.96 0.03 -8.13
C ALA A 70 26.73 -0.28 -6.83
N GLU A 71 27.46 0.68 -6.28
CA GLU A 71 28.19 0.51 -5.00
C GLU A 71 27.20 0.33 -3.82
N ILE A 72 26.09 1.05 -3.79
CA ILE A 72 25.01 0.83 -2.81
C ILE A 72 24.50 -0.62 -2.90
N LEU A 73 24.27 -1.14 -4.10
CA LEU A 73 23.79 -2.51 -4.33
C LEU A 73 24.85 -3.56 -3.99
N ALA A 74 26.12 -3.26 -4.23
CA ALA A 74 27.23 -4.10 -3.79
C ALA A 74 27.28 -4.26 -2.26
N GLY A 75 26.89 -3.22 -1.51
CA GLY A 75 26.72 -3.29 -0.05
C GLY A 75 25.64 -4.31 0.40
N PHE A 76 24.67 -4.62 -0.46
CA PHE A 76 23.69 -5.68 -0.26
C PHE A 76 24.16 -7.04 -0.81
N ARG A 77 25.36 -7.12 -1.38
CA ARG A 77 25.97 -8.34 -1.98
C ARG A 77 25.09 -8.98 -3.08
N LEU A 78 24.51 -8.15 -3.96
CA LEU A 78 23.66 -8.63 -5.05
C LEU A 78 24.50 -9.20 -6.20
N ASP A 79 23.82 -9.93 -7.10
CA ASP A 79 24.45 -10.64 -8.21
C ASP A 79 25.02 -9.69 -9.29
N ARG A 80 25.84 -10.25 -10.17
CA ARG A 80 26.49 -9.57 -11.31
C ARG A 80 25.46 -8.80 -12.17
N ASP A 81 24.34 -9.41 -12.51
CA ASP A 81 23.37 -8.80 -13.43
C ASP A 81 22.73 -7.56 -12.83
N THR A 82 22.43 -7.59 -11.52
CA THR A 82 21.89 -6.45 -10.79
C THR A 82 22.89 -5.28 -10.72
N ILE A 83 24.17 -5.59 -10.46
CA ILE A 83 25.24 -4.56 -10.41
C ILE A 83 25.45 -3.93 -11.79
N VAL A 84 25.53 -4.75 -12.85
CA VAL A 84 25.69 -4.27 -14.24
C VAL A 84 24.48 -3.45 -14.67
N ALA A 85 23.26 -3.92 -14.38
CA ALA A 85 22.05 -3.18 -14.70
C ALA A 85 21.99 -1.81 -13.99
N ALA A 86 22.49 -1.74 -12.76
CA ALA A 86 22.58 -0.47 -12.03
C ALA A 86 23.57 0.52 -12.66
N ILE A 87 24.69 0.04 -13.20
CA ILE A 87 25.64 0.91 -13.94
C ILE A 87 25.02 1.45 -15.22
N LEU A 88 24.14 0.66 -15.85
CA LEU A 88 23.56 0.99 -17.16
C LEU A 88 22.13 1.57 -17.09
N HIS A 89 21.57 1.78 -15.90
CA HIS A 89 20.13 2.04 -15.70
C HIS A 89 19.61 3.30 -16.41
N ASP A 90 20.44 4.32 -16.63
CA ASP A 90 20.07 5.57 -17.30
C ASP A 90 20.53 5.61 -18.77
N THR A 91 21.33 4.64 -19.26
CA THR A 91 21.92 4.68 -20.61
C THR A 91 20.86 4.68 -21.72
N ILE A 92 19.81 3.86 -21.59
CA ILE A 92 18.72 3.78 -22.58
C ILE A 92 17.82 5.04 -22.52
N GLU A 93 17.69 5.68 -21.36
CA GLU A 93 16.86 6.87 -21.16
C GLU A 93 17.54 8.12 -21.74
N ASP A 94 18.84 8.31 -21.45
CA ASP A 94 19.55 9.57 -21.61
C ASP A 94 20.56 9.58 -22.77
N THR A 95 20.85 8.41 -23.41
CA THR A 95 21.82 8.31 -24.49
C THR A 95 21.25 7.64 -25.76
N GLU A 96 22.11 7.37 -26.77
CA GLU A 96 21.74 6.64 -27.99
C GLU A 96 21.81 5.11 -27.84
N VAL A 97 22.11 4.60 -26.63
CA VAL A 97 22.16 3.16 -26.34
C VAL A 97 20.78 2.55 -26.42
N THR A 98 20.66 1.43 -27.13
CA THR A 98 19.41 0.68 -27.29
C THR A 98 19.39 -0.57 -26.43
N ASP A 99 18.20 -1.11 -26.23
CA ASP A 99 17.96 -2.36 -25.49
C ASP A 99 18.71 -3.54 -26.11
N GLU A 100 18.75 -3.57 -27.48
CA GLU A 100 19.47 -4.58 -28.23
C GLU A 100 20.99 -4.51 -27.99
N MET A 101 21.57 -3.32 -27.90
CA MET A 101 23.00 -3.13 -27.60
C MET A 101 23.33 -3.64 -26.19
N VAL A 102 22.52 -3.31 -25.18
CA VAL A 102 22.71 -3.80 -23.82
C VAL A 102 22.54 -5.33 -23.77
N SER A 103 21.57 -5.87 -24.49
CA SER A 103 21.32 -7.32 -24.54
C SER A 103 22.48 -8.08 -25.21
N GLN A 104 23.07 -7.54 -26.25
CA GLN A 104 24.21 -8.16 -26.96
C GLN A 104 25.48 -8.16 -26.11
N GLU A 105 25.76 -7.05 -25.39
CA GLU A 105 27.00 -6.87 -24.61
C GLU A 105 26.94 -7.54 -23.23
N PHE A 106 25.80 -7.50 -22.57
CA PHE A 106 25.68 -7.90 -21.15
C PHE A 106 24.64 -8.99 -20.90
N GLY A 107 23.86 -9.36 -21.92
CA GLY A 107 22.86 -10.40 -21.86
C GLY A 107 21.44 -9.89 -21.64
N GLN A 108 20.47 -10.73 -22.03
CA GLN A 108 19.04 -10.39 -22.01
C GLN A 108 18.53 -10.04 -20.61
N MET A 109 19.05 -10.67 -19.55
CA MET A 109 18.63 -10.42 -18.17
C MET A 109 18.97 -8.97 -17.75
N VAL A 110 20.17 -8.50 -18.08
CA VAL A 110 20.59 -7.12 -17.79
C VAL A 110 19.70 -6.13 -18.55
N ALA A 111 19.44 -6.36 -19.83
CA ALA A 111 18.58 -5.51 -20.65
C ALA A 111 17.16 -5.42 -20.05
N GLN A 112 16.57 -6.54 -19.63
CA GLN A 112 15.26 -6.56 -18.97
C GLN A 112 15.23 -5.78 -17.65
N LEU A 113 16.28 -5.86 -16.84
CA LEU A 113 16.39 -5.08 -15.61
C LEU A 113 16.49 -3.59 -15.90
N VAL A 114 17.31 -3.19 -16.90
CA VAL A 114 17.47 -1.80 -17.31
C VAL A 114 16.17 -1.23 -17.87
N ASP A 115 15.47 -1.96 -18.77
CA ASP A 115 14.15 -1.54 -19.24
C ASP A 115 13.17 -1.38 -18.10
N GLY A 116 13.15 -2.32 -17.15
CA GLY A 116 12.25 -2.27 -15.98
C GLY A 116 12.38 -1.00 -15.14
N VAL A 117 13.57 -0.41 -15.04
CA VAL A 117 13.82 0.82 -14.26
C VAL A 117 13.71 2.10 -15.09
N THR A 118 13.71 2.01 -16.41
CA THR A 118 13.63 3.14 -17.35
C THR A 118 12.25 3.79 -17.33
N LYS A 119 12.19 5.12 -17.32
CA LYS A 119 10.93 5.86 -17.33
C LYS A 119 10.22 5.76 -18.70
N LEU A 120 8.89 5.85 -18.68
CA LEU A 120 8.12 5.95 -19.91
C LEU A 120 8.25 7.34 -20.53
N LYS A 121 8.57 7.40 -21.84
CA LYS A 121 8.56 8.66 -22.60
C LYS A 121 7.11 9.13 -22.76
N SER A 122 6.77 10.25 -22.12
CA SER A 122 5.41 10.80 -22.04
C SER A 122 5.16 11.85 -23.13
N SER A 123 4.75 11.43 -24.32
CA SER A 123 4.21 12.37 -25.30
C SER A 123 2.71 12.53 -25.11
N GLY A 124 2.24 13.73 -24.72
CA GLY A 124 0.82 14.06 -24.61
C GLY A 124 0.14 13.74 -23.26
N MET A 125 0.86 13.24 -22.27
CA MET A 125 0.32 12.97 -20.92
C MET A 125 0.51 14.16 -19.98
N SER A 126 -0.42 14.34 -19.04
CA SER A 126 -0.19 15.23 -17.89
C SER A 126 0.99 14.69 -17.05
N LYS A 127 1.57 15.56 -16.22
CA LYS A 127 2.69 15.17 -15.36
C LYS A 127 2.27 14.07 -14.37
N GLN A 128 1.04 14.13 -13.86
CA GLN A 128 0.47 13.13 -12.94
C GLN A 128 0.25 11.79 -13.64
N GLN A 129 -0.29 11.81 -14.86
CA GLN A 129 -0.46 10.63 -15.70
C GLN A 129 0.88 9.95 -16.02
N SER A 130 1.91 10.75 -16.35
CA SER A 130 3.26 10.24 -16.61
C SER A 130 3.89 9.58 -15.37
N GLN A 131 3.68 10.15 -14.18
CA GLN A 131 4.13 9.57 -12.92
C GLN A 131 3.41 8.25 -12.62
N ALA A 132 2.10 8.20 -12.77
CA ALA A 132 1.29 6.99 -12.57
C ALA A 132 1.72 5.87 -13.54
N ALA A 133 1.88 6.19 -14.82
CA ALA A 133 2.31 5.23 -15.83
C ALA A 133 3.74 4.69 -15.56
N THR A 134 4.66 5.56 -15.13
CA THR A 134 6.02 5.15 -14.73
C THR A 134 5.98 4.24 -13.51
N PHE A 135 5.15 4.58 -12.50
CA PHE A 135 5.02 3.75 -11.31
C PHE A 135 4.38 2.40 -11.63
N HIS A 136 3.35 2.37 -12.47
CA HIS A 136 2.74 1.13 -12.95
C HIS A 136 3.73 0.24 -13.71
N LYS A 137 4.61 0.83 -14.55
CA LYS A 137 5.68 0.08 -15.23
C LYS A 137 6.64 -0.56 -14.21
N ILE A 138 7.09 0.21 -13.20
CA ILE A 138 7.98 -0.29 -12.14
C ILE A 138 7.29 -1.42 -11.35
N LEU A 139 6.02 -1.28 -11.01
CA LEU A 139 5.23 -2.33 -10.34
C LEU A 139 5.20 -3.61 -11.16
N THR A 140 4.84 -3.51 -12.44
CA THR A 140 4.72 -4.66 -13.33
C THR A 140 6.08 -5.34 -13.58
N ALA A 141 7.13 -4.56 -13.76
CA ALA A 141 8.49 -5.07 -13.90
C ALA A 141 8.99 -5.74 -12.61
N THR A 142 8.67 -5.17 -11.43
CA THR A 142 9.01 -5.76 -10.12
C THR A 142 8.26 -7.07 -9.86
N LEU A 143 7.05 -7.24 -10.40
CA LEU A 143 6.31 -8.52 -10.35
C LEU A 143 7.04 -9.61 -11.14
N SER A 144 7.68 -9.24 -12.26
CA SER A 144 8.46 -10.17 -13.08
C SER A 144 9.82 -10.42 -12.45
N ASP A 145 10.50 -9.39 -11.98
CA ASP A 145 11.79 -9.49 -11.29
C ASP A 145 11.91 -8.44 -10.16
N PRO A 146 11.90 -8.87 -8.89
CA PRO A 146 12.00 -7.97 -7.75
C PRO A 146 13.28 -7.12 -7.70
N ARG A 147 14.33 -7.49 -8.43
CA ARG A 147 15.59 -6.74 -8.50
C ARG A 147 15.41 -5.35 -9.13
N VAL A 148 14.42 -5.18 -9.99
CA VAL A 148 14.03 -3.85 -10.55
C VAL A 148 13.77 -2.84 -9.44
N LEU A 149 13.05 -3.23 -8.40
CA LEU A 149 12.72 -2.31 -7.31
C LEU A 149 13.95 -1.87 -6.52
N ILE A 150 14.86 -2.80 -6.19
CA ILE A 150 16.03 -2.42 -5.38
C ILE A 150 17.01 -1.54 -6.17
N ILE A 151 17.14 -1.75 -7.48
CA ILE A 151 17.89 -0.86 -8.36
C ILE A 151 17.27 0.55 -8.29
N LYS A 152 15.93 0.65 -8.45
CA LYS A 152 15.23 1.94 -8.41
C LYS A 152 15.30 2.62 -7.05
N LEU A 153 15.23 1.86 -5.96
CA LEU A 153 15.42 2.42 -4.61
C LEU A 153 16.84 2.89 -4.34
N SER A 154 17.85 2.19 -4.88
CA SER A 154 19.26 2.60 -4.78
C SER A 154 19.56 3.86 -5.60
N ASP A 155 18.97 3.97 -6.81
CA ASP A 155 18.96 5.21 -7.59
C ASP A 155 18.32 6.35 -6.78
N ARG A 156 17.14 6.09 -6.20
CA ARG A 156 16.43 7.09 -5.39
C ARG A 156 17.22 7.49 -4.14
N LEU A 157 17.87 6.53 -3.48
CA LEU A 157 18.74 6.78 -2.32
C LEU A 157 19.89 7.71 -2.69
N HIS A 158 20.62 7.41 -3.77
CA HIS A 158 21.70 8.27 -4.22
C HIS A 158 21.21 9.65 -4.64
N ASN A 159 20.10 9.73 -5.39
CA ASN A 159 19.48 11.00 -5.75
C ASN A 159 19.08 11.83 -4.52
N MET A 160 18.50 11.20 -3.48
CA MET A 160 18.15 11.88 -2.24
C MET A 160 19.38 12.36 -1.45
N SER A 161 20.50 11.66 -1.52
CA SER A 161 21.75 12.06 -0.84
C SER A 161 22.45 13.25 -1.50
N THR A 162 22.18 13.48 -2.81
CA THR A 162 22.84 14.52 -3.63
C THR A 162 21.88 15.64 -4.04
N LEU A 163 20.72 15.78 -3.40
CA LEU A 163 19.70 16.79 -3.75
C LEU A 163 20.13 18.24 -3.51
N ASP A 164 21.17 18.47 -2.72
CA ASP A 164 21.66 19.82 -2.39
C ASP A 164 22.07 20.63 -3.67
N ALA A 165 22.36 19.94 -4.78
CA ALA A 165 22.71 20.55 -6.07
C ALA A 165 21.53 21.08 -6.90
N VAL A 166 20.29 20.90 -6.45
CA VAL A 166 19.08 21.36 -7.17
C VAL A 166 18.27 22.36 -6.34
N SER A 167 17.34 23.09 -7.01
CA SER A 167 16.48 24.08 -6.34
C SER A 167 15.66 23.47 -5.20
N GLU A 168 15.40 24.23 -4.16
CA GLU A 168 14.62 23.80 -2.97
C GLU A 168 13.24 23.25 -3.36
N GLU A 169 12.57 23.87 -4.32
CA GLU A 169 11.28 23.38 -4.83
C GLU A 169 11.40 21.97 -5.43
N LYS A 170 12.45 21.72 -6.20
CA LYS A 170 12.73 20.39 -6.76
C LYS A 170 13.11 19.39 -5.66
N GLN A 171 13.89 19.80 -4.65
CA GLN A 171 14.22 18.97 -3.50
C GLN A 171 12.95 18.50 -2.77
N LYS A 172 12.07 19.43 -2.39
CA LYS A 172 10.81 19.13 -1.70
C LYS A 172 9.89 18.23 -2.52
N ARG A 173 9.77 18.50 -3.83
CA ARG A 173 8.96 17.68 -4.71
C ARG A 173 9.48 16.25 -4.81
N THR A 174 10.79 16.06 -5.01
CA THR A 174 11.41 14.74 -5.10
C THR A 174 11.31 13.97 -3.78
N ALA A 175 11.54 14.64 -2.65
CA ALA A 175 11.40 14.04 -1.34
C ALA A 175 9.96 13.59 -1.05
N LYS A 176 8.97 14.39 -1.45
CA LYS A 176 7.56 14.06 -1.32
C LYS A 176 7.17 12.86 -2.15
N GLU A 177 7.48 12.85 -3.45
CA GLU A 177 7.25 11.70 -4.33
C GLU A 177 7.85 10.42 -3.75
N THR A 178 9.04 10.53 -3.15
CA THR A 178 9.72 9.41 -2.52
C THR A 178 8.97 8.89 -1.29
N LEU A 179 8.46 9.78 -0.43
CA LEU A 179 7.66 9.42 0.74
C LEU A 179 6.30 8.82 0.37
N ASP A 180 5.66 9.35 -0.67
CA ASP A 180 4.29 8.97 -1.01
C ASP A 180 4.23 7.63 -1.78
N PHE A 181 5.28 7.27 -2.55
CA PHE A 181 5.29 6.07 -3.39
C PHE A 181 6.39 5.07 -3.02
N TYR A 182 7.65 5.49 -3.07
CA TYR A 182 8.76 4.54 -3.02
C TYR A 182 8.95 3.95 -1.63
N ILE A 183 8.77 4.71 -0.57
CA ILE A 183 8.89 4.22 0.81
C ILE A 183 7.78 3.23 1.16
N PRO A 184 6.48 3.52 0.94
CA PRO A 184 5.41 2.56 1.15
C PRO A 184 5.63 1.26 0.36
N PHE A 185 6.05 1.37 -0.89
CA PHE A 185 6.32 0.23 -1.74
C PHE A 185 7.51 -0.61 -1.25
N ALA A 186 8.61 0.04 -0.86
CA ALA A 186 9.76 -0.64 -0.26
C ALA A 186 9.37 -1.42 1.01
N ARG A 187 8.53 -0.83 1.87
CA ARG A 187 8.05 -1.49 3.10
C ARG A 187 7.14 -2.68 2.80
N LEU A 188 6.27 -2.57 1.81
CA LEU A 188 5.43 -3.68 1.34
C LEU A 188 6.27 -4.87 0.89
N MET A 189 7.43 -4.60 0.27
CA MET A 189 8.38 -5.61 -0.20
C MET A 189 9.36 -6.09 0.88
N GLY A 190 9.24 -5.60 2.11
CA GLY A 190 10.10 -5.97 3.21
C GLY A 190 11.48 -5.29 3.22
N LEU A 191 11.72 -4.31 2.35
CA LEU A 191 12.98 -3.57 2.21
C LEU A 191 13.09 -2.44 3.25
N ASN A 192 12.89 -2.79 4.54
CA ASN A 192 12.74 -1.80 5.60
C ASN A 192 14.01 -0.97 5.84
N SER A 193 15.19 -1.58 5.75
CA SER A 193 16.46 -0.88 6.02
C SER A 193 16.73 0.25 5.04
N ILE A 194 16.56 -0.01 3.73
CA ILE A 194 16.73 1.03 2.71
C ILE A 194 15.61 2.07 2.79
N ALA A 195 14.38 1.63 3.08
CA ALA A 195 13.25 2.54 3.26
C ALA A 195 13.47 3.53 4.42
N ASP A 196 13.97 3.06 5.58
CA ASP A 196 14.27 3.91 6.73
C ASP A 196 15.36 4.95 6.39
N TYR A 197 16.38 4.55 5.64
CA TYR A 197 17.46 5.46 5.27
C TYR A 197 16.98 6.54 4.29
N ILE A 198 16.26 6.15 3.25
CA ILE A 198 15.68 7.10 2.28
C ILE A 198 14.69 8.05 2.97
N GLU A 199 13.86 7.53 3.87
CA GLU A 199 12.86 8.32 4.61
C GLU A 199 13.51 9.41 5.45
N LEU A 200 14.63 9.10 6.12
CA LEU A 200 15.38 10.10 6.89
C LEU A 200 15.91 11.24 6.01
N LEU A 201 16.40 10.90 4.80
CA LEU A 201 16.83 11.90 3.82
C LEU A 201 15.66 12.74 3.30
N CYS A 202 14.49 12.13 3.12
CA CYS A 202 13.28 12.89 2.77
C CYS A 202 12.92 13.93 3.82
N TYR A 203 12.95 13.56 5.10
CA TYR A 203 12.69 14.50 6.19
C TYR A 203 13.70 15.64 6.24
N ARG A 204 14.99 15.38 5.97
CA ARG A 204 16.01 16.41 5.85
C ARG A 204 15.66 17.47 4.80
N ASN A 205 15.18 17.02 3.64
CA ASN A 205 14.85 17.91 2.53
C ASN A 205 13.48 18.59 2.66
N LEU A 206 12.53 17.97 3.37
CA LEU A 206 11.19 18.53 3.55
C LEU A 206 11.11 19.55 4.68
N ASN A 207 11.85 19.31 5.76
CA ASN A 207 11.86 20.20 6.92
C ASN A 207 13.28 20.29 7.53
N PRO A 208 14.20 21.01 6.86
CA PRO A 208 15.59 21.08 7.27
C PRO A 208 15.75 21.68 8.68
N ASP A 209 14.95 22.67 9.05
CA ASP A 209 15.05 23.30 10.38
C ASP A 209 14.74 22.31 11.50
N MET A 210 13.66 21.55 11.34
CA MET A 210 13.29 20.53 12.33
C MET A 210 14.31 19.36 12.36
N TYR A 211 14.83 18.99 11.20
CA TYR A 211 15.87 17.97 11.10
C TYR A 211 17.17 18.41 11.80
N ASN A 212 17.60 19.65 11.57
CA ASN A 212 18.78 20.21 12.23
C ASN A 212 18.59 20.31 13.75
N LYS A 213 17.44 20.79 14.22
CA LYS A 213 17.10 20.77 15.66
C LYS A 213 17.14 19.36 16.26
N PHE A 214 16.68 18.36 15.53
CA PHE A 214 16.76 16.97 15.97
C PHE A 214 18.20 16.50 16.07
N THR A 215 18.99 16.76 15.03
CA THR A 215 20.41 16.35 14.97
C THR A 215 21.24 17.03 16.08
N ASP A 216 21.06 18.33 16.29
CA ASP A 216 21.75 19.07 17.35
C ASP A 216 21.44 18.50 18.73
N LYS A 217 20.17 18.24 19.01
CA LYS A 217 19.75 17.63 20.27
C LYS A 217 20.30 16.20 20.45
N LEU A 218 20.37 15.40 19.37
CA LEU A 218 21.00 14.09 19.43
C LEU A 218 22.51 14.20 19.75
N LEU A 219 23.21 15.16 19.15
CA LEU A 219 24.63 15.40 19.39
C LEU A 219 24.89 15.83 20.84
N GLN A 220 24.06 16.73 21.40
CA GLN A 220 24.15 17.15 22.80
C GLN A 220 24.08 15.97 23.79
N HIS A 221 23.32 14.92 23.45
CA HIS A 221 23.18 13.72 24.27
C HIS A 221 24.04 12.53 23.78
N GLY A 222 24.84 12.73 22.72
CA GLY A 222 25.54 11.66 22.01
C GLY A 222 26.47 10.82 22.87
N LEU A 223 27.26 11.45 23.72
CA LEU A 223 28.23 10.74 24.60
C LEU A 223 27.52 9.83 25.61
N GLY A 224 26.47 10.33 26.28
CA GLY A 224 25.68 9.53 27.22
C GLY A 224 24.95 8.37 26.55
N ARG A 225 24.38 8.60 25.36
CA ARG A 225 23.73 7.52 24.59
C ARG A 225 24.71 6.43 24.15
N ASN A 226 25.89 6.81 23.67
CA ASN A 226 26.88 5.86 23.22
C ASN A 226 27.40 5.00 24.40
N PHE A 227 27.58 5.59 25.57
CA PHE A 227 27.94 4.87 26.79
C PHE A 227 26.87 3.81 27.12
N GLN A 228 25.60 4.21 27.18
CA GLN A 228 24.48 3.31 27.48
C GLN A 228 24.33 2.19 26.43
N LYS A 229 24.48 2.52 25.13
CA LYS A 229 24.49 1.52 24.06
C LYS A 229 25.56 0.47 24.26
N THR A 230 26.78 0.92 24.58
CA THR A 230 27.92 0.02 24.82
C THR A 230 27.66 -0.84 26.05
N GLU A 231 27.20 -0.27 27.17
CA GLU A 231 26.89 -1.00 28.39
C GLU A 231 25.86 -2.11 28.14
N ILE A 232 24.73 -1.78 27.51
CA ILE A 232 23.64 -2.74 27.22
C ILE A 232 24.13 -3.82 26.24
N SER A 233 24.84 -3.41 25.18
CA SER A 233 25.39 -4.35 24.19
C SER A 233 26.38 -5.33 24.82
N THR A 234 27.28 -4.83 25.65
CA THR A 234 28.26 -5.67 26.39
C THR A 234 27.54 -6.63 27.33
N TYR A 235 26.54 -6.14 28.04
CA TYR A 235 25.72 -7.00 28.91
C TYR A 235 25.02 -8.11 28.11
N LEU A 236 24.37 -7.79 26.98
CA LEU A 236 23.72 -8.79 26.15
C LEU A 236 24.73 -9.82 25.58
N GLN A 237 25.90 -9.36 25.16
CA GLN A 237 26.98 -10.26 24.69
C GLN A 237 27.49 -11.18 25.81
N SER A 238 27.66 -10.66 27.03
CA SER A 238 28.05 -11.49 28.21
C SER A 238 26.95 -12.51 28.57
N LEU A 239 25.67 -12.14 28.36
CA LEU A 239 24.55 -13.04 28.59
C LEU A 239 24.51 -14.19 27.58
N LEU A 240 24.82 -13.95 26.30
CA LEU A 240 24.98 -15.01 25.32
C LEU A 240 26.06 -16.03 25.76
N SER A 241 27.19 -15.54 26.22
CA SER A 241 28.28 -16.40 26.73
C SER A 241 27.82 -17.20 27.96
N HIS A 242 27.09 -16.57 28.90
CA HIS A 242 26.59 -17.23 30.12
C HIS A 242 25.56 -18.34 29.79
N LEU A 243 24.71 -18.12 28.80
CA LEU A 243 23.73 -19.10 28.34
C LEU A 243 24.31 -20.11 27.33
N ASN A 244 25.62 -20.04 27.04
CA ASN A 244 26.28 -20.86 26.03
C ASN A 244 25.63 -20.80 24.66
N LEU A 245 25.16 -19.61 24.27
CA LEU A 245 24.52 -19.35 22.98
C LEU A 245 25.51 -18.74 21.99
N ASP A 246 25.62 -19.33 20.80
CA ASP A 246 26.43 -18.79 19.70
C ASP A 246 25.63 -17.67 19.01
N GLY A 247 26.18 -16.45 19.09
CA GLY A 247 25.53 -15.29 18.53
C GLY A 247 26.29 -13.98 18.77
N HIS A 248 25.82 -12.91 18.16
CA HIS A 248 26.39 -11.58 18.36
C HIS A 248 25.30 -10.51 18.45
N VAL A 249 25.64 -9.42 19.15
CA VAL A 249 24.76 -8.28 19.39
C VAL A 249 25.15 -7.14 18.47
N GLN A 250 24.16 -6.61 17.75
CA GLN A 250 24.31 -5.43 16.90
C GLN A 250 23.42 -4.29 17.41
N VAL A 251 24.00 -3.09 17.52
CA VAL A 251 23.23 -1.87 17.84
C VAL A 251 22.60 -1.34 16.56
N LEU A 252 21.29 -1.12 16.57
CA LEU A 252 20.61 -0.57 15.43
C LEU A 252 20.61 0.96 15.40
N ASP A 253 20.67 1.50 14.19
CA ASP A 253 20.39 2.92 13.96
C ASP A 253 18.86 3.13 13.89
N ASN A 254 18.30 3.69 14.95
CA ASN A 254 16.88 3.97 15.06
C ASN A 254 16.53 5.44 14.79
N ARG A 255 17.42 6.22 14.15
CA ARG A 255 17.25 7.67 13.91
C ARG A 255 15.97 8.02 13.17
N THR A 256 15.57 7.22 12.20
CA THR A 256 14.32 7.45 11.45
C THR A 256 13.09 7.34 12.35
N ALA A 257 13.01 6.29 13.17
CA ALA A 257 11.93 6.12 14.14
C ALA A 257 11.95 7.24 15.20
N MET A 258 13.14 7.61 15.69
CA MET A 258 13.31 8.73 16.62
C MET A 258 12.88 10.06 16.02
N TYR A 259 13.22 10.34 14.75
CA TYR A 259 12.82 11.55 14.08
C TYR A 259 11.29 11.64 13.94
N ARG A 260 10.63 10.56 13.52
CA ARG A 260 9.16 10.50 13.46
C ARG A 260 8.52 10.84 14.81
N GLN A 261 9.04 10.30 15.91
CA GLN A 261 8.53 10.60 17.25
C GLN A 261 8.90 12.02 17.69
N PHE A 262 10.11 12.49 17.40
CA PHE A 262 10.54 13.86 17.67
C PHE A 262 9.61 14.87 17.00
N PHE A 263 9.26 14.63 15.75
CA PHE A 263 8.33 15.45 15.00
C PHE A 263 6.94 15.40 15.64
N LYS A 264 6.40 14.21 15.96
CA LYS A 264 5.13 14.04 16.65
C LYS A 264 5.09 14.72 18.02
N ASN A 265 6.20 14.71 18.75
CA ASN A 265 6.35 15.31 20.08
C ASN A 265 6.78 16.80 20.03
N ARG A 266 6.59 17.48 18.89
CA ARG A 266 6.91 18.90 18.73
C ARG A 266 8.33 19.28 19.12
N GLY A 267 9.29 18.46 18.78
CA GLY A 267 10.69 18.71 19.06
C GLY A 267 11.14 18.41 20.49
N GLN A 268 10.33 17.69 21.29
CA GLN A 268 10.75 17.19 22.59
C GLN A 268 11.50 15.87 22.43
N ILE A 269 12.70 15.78 23.00
CA ILE A 269 13.60 14.63 22.86
C ILE A 269 13.78 13.80 24.13
N SER A 270 13.35 14.29 25.29
CA SER A 270 13.67 13.74 26.60
C SER A 270 13.36 12.24 26.79
N GLN A 271 12.29 11.77 26.16
CA GLN A 271 11.94 10.33 26.16
C GLN A 271 12.68 9.53 25.07
N LEU A 272 12.96 10.17 23.92
CA LEU A 272 13.56 9.52 22.75
C LEU A 272 15.03 9.17 22.96
N ILE A 273 15.76 9.98 23.71
CA ILE A 273 17.17 9.71 24.03
C ILE A 273 17.36 8.47 24.89
N ARG A 274 16.31 7.96 25.50
CA ARG A 274 16.31 6.75 26.33
C ARG A 274 15.81 5.51 25.59
N GLN A 275 15.59 5.59 24.27
CA GLN A 275 15.20 4.43 23.45
C GLN A 275 16.43 3.80 22.79
N TYR A 276 16.56 2.49 22.96
CA TYR A 276 17.69 1.71 22.47
C TYR A 276 17.20 0.46 21.76
N ASP A 277 17.65 0.27 20.53
CA ASP A 277 17.28 -0.85 19.68
C ASP A 277 18.50 -1.73 19.42
N PHE A 278 18.34 -3.03 19.69
CA PHE A 278 19.38 -4.04 19.49
C PHE A 278 18.85 -5.18 18.63
N GLU A 279 19.69 -5.68 17.74
CA GLU A 279 19.52 -6.97 17.11
C GLU A 279 20.47 -7.99 17.75
N VAL A 280 19.94 -9.16 18.06
CA VAL A 280 20.73 -10.30 18.49
C VAL A 280 20.60 -11.39 17.46
N ILE A 281 21.68 -11.65 16.76
CA ILE A 281 21.74 -12.64 15.70
C ILE A 281 22.25 -13.95 16.31
N LEU A 282 21.43 -14.98 16.23
CA LEU A 282 21.62 -16.27 16.87
C LEU A 282 21.74 -17.39 15.82
N LYS A 283 22.26 -18.53 16.23
CA LYS A 283 22.49 -19.67 15.36
C LYS A 283 21.19 -20.23 14.77
N ASP A 284 20.15 -20.40 15.60
CA ASP A 284 18.88 -21.03 15.26
C ASP A 284 17.73 -20.48 16.09
N ILE A 285 16.51 -20.96 15.80
CA ILE A 285 15.28 -20.50 16.48
C ILE A 285 15.25 -20.94 17.93
N GLU A 286 15.79 -22.10 18.28
CA GLU A 286 15.86 -22.62 19.64
C GLU A 286 16.70 -21.70 20.53
N ALA A 287 17.80 -21.17 20.01
CA ALA A 287 18.61 -20.16 20.69
C ALA A 287 17.84 -18.84 20.89
N CYS A 288 17.02 -18.44 19.90
CA CYS A 288 16.12 -17.27 20.04
C CYS A 288 15.12 -17.47 21.18
N ASP A 289 14.47 -18.64 21.23
CA ASP A 289 13.50 -18.98 22.27
C ASP A 289 14.15 -19.05 23.66
N THR A 290 15.33 -19.61 23.74
CA THR A 290 16.10 -19.74 25.01
C THR A 290 16.42 -18.35 25.58
N LEU A 291 16.98 -17.47 24.74
CA LEU A 291 17.31 -16.11 25.16
C LEU A 291 16.05 -15.30 25.50
N ALA A 292 15.00 -15.44 24.68
CA ALA A 292 13.73 -14.77 24.94
C ALA A 292 13.12 -15.20 26.28
N THR A 293 13.07 -16.51 26.55
CA THR A 293 12.53 -17.04 27.80
C THR A 293 13.28 -16.48 29.01
N TYR A 294 14.62 -16.44 28.94
CA TYR A 294 15.43 -15.86 30.00
C TYR A 294 15.11 -14.38 30.24
N LEU A 295 15.07 -13.57 29.15
CA LEU A 295 14.78 -12.14 29.26
C LEU A 295 13.36 -11.87 29.77
N ILE A 296 12.37 -12.64 29.29
CA ILE A 296 10.97 -12.54 29.73
C ILE A 296 10.87 -12.79 31.23
N GLN A 297 11.48 -13.85 31.73
CA GLN A 297 11.48 -14.18 33.16
C GLN A 297 12.22 -13.13 33.99
N LYS A 298 13.40 -12.72 33.56
CA LYS A 298 14.25 -11.78 34.29
C LYS A 298 13.64 -10.39 34.42
N TYR A 299 13.03 -9.87 33.33
CA TYR A 299 12.48 -8.52 33.27
C TYR A 299 10.94 -8.49 33.37
N GLN A 300 10.32 -9.64 33.62
CA GLN A 300 8.85 -9.78 33.78
C GLN A 300 8.08 -9.17 32.59
N ILE A 301 8.56 -9.46 31.37
CA ILE A 301 8.01 -8.91 30.13
C ILE A 301 6.60 -9.46 29.89
N GLY A 302 5.61 -8.58 29.79
CA GLY A 302 4.20 -8.96 29.55
C GLY A 302 3.93 -9.35 28.09
N ASN A 303 2.90 -10.15 27.86
CA ASN A 303 2.55 -10.63 26.50
C ASN A 303 2.35 -9.52 25.47
N HIS A 304 1.87 -8.34 25.89
CA HIS A 304 1.71 -7.17 24.99
C HIS A 304 3.04 -6.52 24.57
N GLN A 305 4.14 -6.89 25.20
CA GLN A 305 5.51 -6.42 24.95
C GLN A 305 6.32 -7.44 24.13
N ILE A 306 5.70 -8.53 23.69
CA ILE A 306 6.31 -9.62 22.93
C ILE A 306 5.66 -9.66 21.54
N HIS A 307 6.47 -9.49 20.49
CA HIS A 307 6.02 -9.61 19.11
C HIS A 307 6.74 -10.80 18.46
N ASP A 308 6.05 -11.93 18.35
CA ASP A 308 6.57 -13.15 17.71
C ASP A 308 6.16 -13.20 16.23
N ASN A 309 7.04 -12.69 15.38
CA ASN A 309 6.92 -12.78 13.94
C ASN A 309 7.72 -13.96 13.34
N ILE A 310 8.39 -14.77 14.17
CA ILE A 310 9.01 -16.03 13.69
C ILE A 310 7.90 -17.01 13.31
N ARG A 311 6.90 -17.13 14.17
CA ARG A 311 5.75 -18.04 13.99
C ARG A 311 4.63 -17.42 13.16
N LYS A 312 4.56 -16.08 13.13
CA LYS A 312 3.60 -15.29 12.34
C LYS A 312 4.35 -14.24 11.50
N PRO A 313 4.99 -14.63 10.38
CA PRO A 313 5.77 -13.71 9.55
C PRO A 313 4.96 -12.50 9.08
N LEU A 314 5.60 -11.33 9.09
CA LEU A 314 5.02 -10.10 8.55
C LEU A 314 5.01 -10.11 7.01
N ALA A 315 4.25 -9.19 6.42
CA ALA A 315 4.31 -8.91 4.99
C ALA A 315 5.77 -8.62 4.57
N GLY A 316 6.14 -9.11 3.38
CA GLY A 316 7.54 -9.06 2.91
C GLY A 316 8.46 -10.13 3.50
N GLY A 317 7.92 -11.04 4.33
CA GLY A 317 8.66 -12.20 4.84
C GLY A 317 9.54 -11.95 6.05
N ASN A 318 9.43 -10.79 6.67
CA ASN A 318 10.21 -10.44 7.87
C ASN A 318 9.83 -11.34 9.05
N GLN A 319 10.82 -12.06 9.58
CA GLN A 319 10.70 -12.92 10.73
C GLN A 319 11.62 -12.45 11.85
N SER A 320 11.09 -12.28 13.04
CA SER A 320 11.86 -11.92 14.25
C SER A 320 11.04 -12.15 15.50
N LEU A 321 11.69 -12.32 16.63
CA LEU A 321 11.07 -12.28 17.95
C LEU A 321 11.51 -11.00 18.64
N THR A 322 10.61 -10.05 18.81
CA THR A 322 10.91 -8.73 19.36
C THR A 322 10.37 -8.60 20.78
N LEU A 323 11.22 -8.18 21.70
CA LEU A 323 10.91 -7.94 23.09
C LEU A 323 11.08 -6.46 23.41
N PHE A 324 10.12 -5.91 24.16
CA PHE A 324 10.16 -4.54 24.67
C PHE A 324 10.16 -4.58 26.19
N TYR A 325 11.10 -3.90 26.82
CA TYR A 325 11.13 -3.79 28.28
C TYR A 325 11.83 -2.51 28.74
N ASP A 326 11.55 -2.11 29.96
CA ASP A 326 12.14 -0.95 30.59
C ASP A 326 13.20 -1.37 31.60
N ARG A 327 14.37 -0.72 31.57
CA ARG A 327 15.44 -0.90 32.55
C ARG A 327 16.09 0.46 32.86
N ASP A 328 16.16 0.80 34.12
CA ASP A 328 16.82 2.04 34.59
C ASP A 328 16.34 3.29 33.84
N TYR A 329 15.03 3.42 33.66
CA TYR A 329 14.37 4.47 32.87
C TYR A 329 14.68 4.45 31.36
N ASN A 330 15.32 3.41 30.85
CA ASN A 330 15.60 3.23 29.43
C ASN A 330 14.57 2.26 28.81
N HIS A 331 14.06 2.61 27.63
CA HIS A 331 13.20 1.76 26.83
C HIS A 331 14.05 0.92 25.88
N ILE A 332 14.09 -0.36 26.09
CA ILE A 332 14.95 -1.27 25.34
C ILE A 332 14.09 -2.16 24.45
N LYS A 333 14.44 -2.15 23.18
CA LYS A 333 13.89 -3.06 22.17
C LYS A 333 14.98 -4.04 21.78
N ILE A 334 14.73 -5.32 21.95
CA ILE A 334 15.62 -6.39 21.49
C ILE A 334 14.89 -7.20 20.42
N THR A 335 15.50 -7.31 19.26
CA THR A 335 15.02 -8.13 18.15
C THR A 335 15.92 -9.34 17.99
N LEU A 336 15.37 -10.52 18.27
CA LEU A 336 16.06 -11.80 18.17
C LEU A 336 15.77 -12.42 16.81
N MET A 337 16.80 -12.87 16.12
CA MET A 337 16.65 -13.47 14.79
C MET A 337 17.85 -14.36 14.45
N THR A 338 17.67 -15.25 13.51
CA THR A 338 18.77 -16.01 12.92
C THR A 338 19.45 -15.19 11.82
N ARG A 339 20.67 -15.60 11.42
CA ARG A 339 21.37 -14.96 10.30
C ARG A 339 20.54 -14.93 9.02
N ARG A 340 19.85 -16.03 8.73
CA ARG A 340 18.94 -16.11 7.57
C ARG A 340 17.78 -15.13 7.66
N MET A 341 17.18 -14.98 8.83
CA MET A 341 16.13 -13.99 9.07
C MET A 341 16.64 -12.57 8.93
N GLN A 342 17.87 -12.29 9.36
CA GLN A 342 18.49 -10.97 9.19
C GLN A 342 18.70 -10.65 7.70
N GLU A 343 19.22 -11.59 6.92
CA GLU A 343 19.40 -11.42 5.48
C GLU A 343 18.04 -11.20 4.77
N ALA A 344 17.03 -11.98 5.13
CA ALA A 344 15.68 -11.81 4.62
C ALA A 344 15.07 -10.45 5.02
N SER A 345 15.32 -9.96 6.24
CA SER A 345 14.86 -8.64 6.70
C SER A 345 15.53 -7.47 5.97
N ARG A 346 16.78 -7.65 5.51
CA ARG A 346 17.52 -6.62 4.74
C ARG A 346 17.07 -6.57 3.29
N LEU A 347 16.86 -7.73 2.66
CA LEU A 347 16.58 -7.87 1.24
C LEU A 347 15.09 -8.14 0.92
N GLY A 348 14.26 -8.36 1.95
CA GLY A 348 12.85 -8.66 1.75
C GLY A 348 12.67 -9.81 0.76
N ILE A 349 11.79 -9.62 -0.22
CA ILE A 349 11.50 -10.62 -1.26
C ILE A 349 12.67 -10.89 -2.24
N ILE A 350 13.73 -10.07 -2.20
CA ILE A 350 14.91 -10.21 -3.09
C ILE A 350 15.90 -11.21 -2.54
N SER A 351 15.78 -11.62 -1.28
CA SER A 351 16.69 -12.58 -0.66
C SER A 351 16.82 -13.86 -1.49
N ASN A 352 18.05 -14.18 -1.90
CA ASN A 352 18.35 -15.38 -2.64
C ASN A 352 18.17 -16.65 -1.80
N ASP A 353 18.26 -16.54 -0.46
CA ASP A 353 18.02 -17.64 0.47
C ASP A 353 16.52 -17.72 0.84
N ARG A 354 15.70 -18.05 -0.17
CA ARG A 354 14.25 -18.24 -0.04
C ARG A 354 13.86 -19.33 0.98
N ALA A 355 14.82 -20.05 1.52
CA ALA A 355 14.58 -21.07 2.54
C ALA A 355 14.20 -20.48 3.91
N GLY A 356 14.50 -19.20 4.17
CA GLY A 356 14.14 -18.50 5.43
C GLY A 356 12.79 -17.79 5.38
N VAL A 357 12.27 -17.49 4.19
CA VAL A 357 10.98 -16.80 4.01
C VAL A 357 9.97 -17.80 3.49
N SER A 358 8.83 -17.96 4.18
CA SER A 358 7.75 -18.82 3.69
C SER A 358 7.37 -18.40 2.27
N GLN A 359 7.43 -19.32 1.31
CA GLN A 359 6.99 -19.07 -0.08
C GLN A 359 5.59 -18.47 -0.14
N SER A 360 4.73 -18.81 0.82
CA SER A 360 3.38 -18.27 0.93
C SER A 360 3.37 -16.77 1.22
N VAL A 361 4.32 -16.25 2.01
CA VAL A 361 4.43 -14.83 2.34
C VAL A 361 4.96 -14.03 1.14
N ILE A 362 5.97 -14.56 0.43
CA ILE A 362 6.44 -13.97 -0.83
C ILE A 362 5.31 -13.90 -1.85
N GLN A 363 4.57 -15.00 -2.04
CA GLN A 363 3.44 -15.04 -2.95
C GLN A 363 2.28 -14.11 -2.51
N ALA A 364 2.09 -13.89 -1.20
CA ALA A 364 1.12 -12.93 -0.71
C ALA A 364 1.54 -11.50 -1.04
N SER A 365 2.81 -11.15 -0.83
CA SER A 365 3.35 -9.83 -1.19
C SER A 365 3.27 -9.57 -2.70
N LEU A 366 3.61 -10.57 -3.53
CA LEU A 366 3.50 -10.48 -4.98
C LEU A 366 2.03 -10.32 -5.44
N ARG A 367 1.08 -11.01 -4.78
CA ARG A 367 -0.36 -10.83 -5.06
C ARG A 367 -0.86 -9.45 -4.71
N ASN A 368 -0.46 -8.92 -3.54
CA ASN A 368 -0.79 -7.55 -3.16
C ASN A 368 -0.28 -6.54 -4.19
N MET A 369 0.90 -6.77 -4.76
CA MET A 369 1.43 -5.96 -5.86
C MET A 369 0.63 -6.10 -7.14
N GLN A 370 0.15 -7.30 -7.46
CA GLN A 370 -0.73 -7.52 -8.62
C GLN A 370 -2.03 -6.74 -8.47
N ASP A 371 -2.63 -6.76 -7.26
CA ASP A 371 -3.83 -5.99 -6.97
C ASP A 371 -3.58 -4.46 -7.11
N LEU A 372 -2.40 -3.98 -6.72
CA LEU A 372 -1.96 -2.59 -6.96
C LEU A 372 -1.77 -2.27 -8.44
N ALA A 373 -1.15 -3.19 -9.20
CA ALA A 373 -0.97 -3.02 -10.63
C ALA A 373 -2.32 -3.01 -11.38
N ASP A 374 -3.27 -3.85 -10.94
CA ASP A 374 -4.61 -3.90 -11.51
C ASP A 374 -5.44 -2.65 -11.15
N ALA A 375 -5.25 -2.06 -9.97
CA ALA A 375 -5.84 -0.78 -9.59
C ALA A 375 -5.31 0.38 -10.46
N GLY A 376 -4.05 0.32 -10.87
CA GLY A 376 -3.41 1.31 -11.74
C GLY A 376 -3.87 1.26 -13.22
N LYS A 377 -4.66 0.25 -13.61
CA LYS A 377 -5.30 0.18 -14.96
C LYS A 377 -6.55 1.05 -15.09
N ALA A 378 -6.98 1.74 -14.03
CA ALA A 378 -8.05 2.73 -14.10
C ALA A 378 -7.65 3.86 -15.07
N GLU A 379 -8.61 4.33 -15.89
CA GLU A 379 -8.35 5.40 -16.86
C GLU A 379 -8.33 6.78 -16.19
N GLY A 380 -7.35 7.63 -16.55
CA GLY A 380 -7.30 9.05 -16.19
C GLY A 380 -6.43 9.39 -14.97
N ASP A 381 -6.60 10.61 -14.47
CA ASP A 381 -5.84 11.15 -13.30
C ASP A 381 -6.16 10.40 -11.99
N ASP A 382 -7.27 9.69 -11.92
CA ASP A 382 -7.70 8.92 -10.76
C ASP A 382 -6.87 7.64 -10.52
N ALA A 383 -6.19 7.11 -11.55
CA ALA A 383 -5.32 5.93 -11.41
C ALA A 383 -4.16 6.18 -10.43
N HIS A 384 -3.59 7.37 -10.46
CA HIS A 384 -2.51 7.78 -9.56
C HIS A 384 -2.97 7.82 -8.09
N ILE A 385 -4.15 8.40 -7.87
CA ILE A 385 -4.75 8.50 -6.52
C ILE A 385 -5.14 7.10 -6.02
N ALA A 386 -5.70 6.26 -6.87
CA ALA A 386 -6.08 4.90 -6.53
C ALA A 386 -4.89 4.04 -6.08
N ILE A 387 -3.74 4.16 -6.77
CA ILE A 387 -2.50 3.45 -6.38
C ILE A 387 -2.01 3.93 -5.00
N ILE A 388 -1.97 5.26 -4.77
CA ILE A 388 -1.50 5.80 -3.48
C ILE A 388 -2.40 5.36 -2.34
N GLU A 389 -3.71 5.44 -2.50
CA GLU A 389 -4.65 5.06 -1.44
C GLU A 389 -4.62 3.57 -1.15
N GLU A 390 -4.45 2.73 -2.17
CA GLU A 390 -4.29 1.30 -1.97
C GLU A 390 -2.97 0.99 -1.26
N LEU A 391 -1.85 1.65 -1.61
CA LEU A 391 -0.59 1.55 -0.88
C LEU A 391 -0.73 1.98 0.59
N ILE A 392 -1.40 3.10 0.85
CA ILE A 392 -1.64 3.59 2.21
C ILE A 392 -2.55 2.61 2.97
N SER A 393 -3.57 2.07 2.32
CA SER A 393 -4.45 1.05 2.88
C SER A 393 -3.66 -0.20 3.29
N TYR A 394 -2.77 -0.71 2.43
CA TYR A 394 -1.91 -1.87 2.75
C TYR A 394 -0.98 -1.63 3.93
N LEU A 395 -0.54 -0.39 4.16
CA LEU A 395 0.36 -0.07 5.27
C LEU A 395 -0.38 0.14 6.61
N HIS A 396 -1.62 0.60 6.56
CA HIS A 396 -2.38 0.98 7.75
C HIS A 396 -3.51 0.00 8.11
N GLU A 397 -3.98 -0.82 7.17
CA GLU A 397 -4.95 -1.88 7.48
C GLU A 397 -4.26 -3.00 8.26
N ARG A 398 -4.82 -3.33 9.43
CA ARG A 398 -4.49 -4.57 10.13
C ARG A 398 -4.94 -5.71 9.24
N LYS A 399 -4.01 -6.34 8.52
CA LYS A 399 -4.27 -7.55 7.77
C LYS A 399 -4.48 -8.71 8.73
N ILE A 400 -5.25 -9.68 8.29
CA ILE A 400 -5.38 -10.97 8.94
C ILE A 400 -4.63 -12.01 8.11
N VAL A 401 -4.04 -12.99 8.76
CA VAL A 401 -3.43 -14.14 8.10
C VAL A 401 -4.31 -15.35 8.40
N CYS A 402 -4.88 -15.94 7.36
CA CYS A 402 -5.67 -17.17 7.48
C CYS A 402 -4.90 -18.33 6.84
N TYR A 403 -5.12 -19.52 7.34
CA TYR A 403 -4.39 -20.72 6.90
C TYR A 403 -5.31 -21.72 6.22
N SER A 404 -4.83 -22.36 5.17
CA SER A 404 -5.49 -23.56 4.65
C SER A 404 -5.22 -24.75 5.60
N PRO A 405 -6.01 -25.85 5.53
CA PRO A 405 -5.76 -27.07 6.33
C PRO A 405 -4.36 -27.68 6.13
N LYS A 406 -3.72 -27.38 4.99
CA LYS A 406 -2.34 -27.81 4.68
C LYS A 406 -1.28 -26.84 5.22
N GLY A 407 -1.66 -25.87 6.06
CA GLY A 407 -0.75 -24.89 6.67
C GLY A 407 -0.29 -23.75 5.75
N ARG A 408 -0.86 -23.62 4.54
CA ARG A 408 -0.52 -22.52 3.63
C ARG A 408 -1.20 -21.23 4.11
N ALA A 409 -0.40 -20.17 4.32
CA ALA A 409 -0.87 -18.87 4.78
C ALA A 409 -1.41 -18.01 3.61
N TYR A 410 -2.46 -17.25 3.89
CA TYR A 410 -3.06 -16.25 3.01
C TYR A 410 -3.29 -14.97 3.78
N GLU A 411 -2.67 -13.88 3.33
CA GLU A 411 -2.94 -12.54 3.87
C GLU A 411 -4.20 -11.96 3.22
N LEU A 412 -5.11 -11.47 4.05
CA LEU A 412 -6.35 -10.85 3.64
C LEU A 412 -6.55 -9.54 4.38
N PRO A 413 -7.23 -8.54 3.81
CA PRO A 413 -7.69 -7.37 4.55
C PRO A 413 -8.58 -7.79 5.73
N ARG A 414 -8.50 -7.06 6.85
CA ARG A 414 -9.44 -7.29 7.96
C ARG A 414 -10.86 -7.04 7.48
N GLY A 415 -11.77 -7.94 7.82
CA GLY A 415 -13.16 -7.92 7.33
C GLY A 415 -13.37 -8.79 6.08
N SER A 416 -12.32 -9.47 5.58
CA SER A 416 -12.48 -10.47 4.53
C SER A 416 -13.30 -11.66 5.00
N THR A 417 -14.04 -12.24 4.06
CA THR A 417 -14.94 -13.37 4.29
C THR A 417 -14.32 -14.70 3.85
N ALA A 418 -14.96 -15.80 4.18
CA ALA A 418 -14.55 -17.13 3.69
C ALA A 418 -14.54 -17.20 2.16
N LEU A 419 -15.40 -16.46 1.48
CA LEU A 419 -15.40 -16.37 0.02
C LEU A 419 -14.18 -15.61 -0.52
N ASP A 420 -13.78 -14.54 0.15
CA ASP A 420 -12.53 -13.83 -0.18
C ASP A 420 -11.32 -14.77 -0.07
N PHE A 421 -11.29 -15.59 0.98
CA PHE A 421 -10.28 -16.62 1.14
C PHE A 421 -10.32 -17.66 -0.03
N ALA A 422 -11.53 -18.10 -0.44
CA ALA A 422 -11.68 -19.03 -1.56
C ALA A 422 -11.07 -18.44 -2.86
N TYR A 423 -11.35 -17.17 -3.16
CA TYR A 423 -10.75 -16.49 -4.32
C TYR A 423 -9.25 -16.18 -4.12
N ALA A 424 -8.79 -15.99 -2.89
CA ALA A 424 -7.36 -15.88 -2.61
C ALA A 424 -6.61 -17.18 -2.90
N VAL A 425 -7.22 -18.31 -2.59
CA VAL A 425 -6.70 -19.64 -2.97
C VAL A 425 -6.63 -19.78 -4.50
N GLY A 426 -7.70 -19.42 -5.18
CA GLY A 426 -7.74 -19.37 -6.64
C GLY A 426 -9.15 -19.23 -7.21
N PRO A 427 -9.31 -18.58 -8.40
CA PRO A 427 -10.62 -18.40 -9.02
C PRO A 427 -11.38 -19.71 -9.26
N ALA A 428 -10.65 -20.81 -9.55
CA ALA A 428 -11.25 -22.14 -9.74
C ALA A 428 -11.94 -22.65 -8.47
N ILE A 429 -11.42 -22.33 -7.28
CA ILE A 429 -12.02 -22.70 -6.00
C ILE A 429 -13.14 -21.71 -5.64
N GLY A 430 -12.88 -20.42 -5.81
CA GLY A 430 -13.88 -19.38 -5.50
C GLY A 430 -15.18 -19.54 -6.32
N ASN A 431 -15.06 -19.89 -7.60
CA ASN A 431 -16.22 -20.03 -8.50
C ASN A 431 -17.15 -21.20 -8.14
N ILE A 432 -16.64 -22.22 -7.48
CA ILE A 432 -17.39 -23.44 -7.12
C ILE A 432 -17.61 -23.59 -5.61
N ALA A 433 -17.36 -22.53 -4.85
CA ALA A 433 -17.49 -22.52 -3.39
C ALA A 433 -18.96 -22.60 -2.97
N THR A 434 -19.28 -23.42 -1.98
CA THR A 434 -20.63 -23.63 -1.44
C THR A 434 -20.72 -23.33 0.06
N GLY A 435 -19.64 -23.51 0.79
CA GLY A 435 -19.53 -23.32 2.24
C GLY A 435 -18.07 -23.24 2.66
N ALA A 436 -17.85 -23.13 3.95
CA ALA A 436 -16.50 -23.16 4.51
C ALA A 436 -16.52 -23.76 5.92
N ASP A 437 -15.49 -24.54 6.26
CA ASP A 437 -15.18 -24.91 7.63
C ASP A 437 -14.11 -23.96 8.18
N ILE A 438 -14.44 -23.24 9.24
CA ILE A 438 -13.53 -22.32 9.91
C ILE A 438 -13.23 -22.88 11.29
N ASN A 439 -11.97 -23.24 11.55
CA ASN A 439 -11.53 -23.83 12.82
C ASN A 439 -12.40 -25.06 13.21
N HIS A 440 -12.69 -25.92 12.23
CA HIS A 440 -13.54 -27.12 12.37
C HIS A 440 -15.02 -26.83 12.69
N LYS A 441 -15.51 -25.62 12.40
CA LYS A 441 -16.93 -25.26 12.47
C LYS A 441 -17.44 -24.90 11.09
N HIS A 442 -18.51 -25.59 10.66
CA HIS A 442 -19.15 -25.29 9.39
C HIS A 442 -19.79 -23.90 9.40
N GLY A 443 -19.59 -23.14 8.32
CA GLY A 443 -20.07 -21.78 8.18
C GLY A 443 -20.41 -21.37 6.74
N LYS A 444 -21.11 -20.24 6.64
CA LYS A 444 -21.48 -19.65 5.36
C LYS A 444 -20.28 -18.93 4.71
N LEU A 445 -20.28 -18.80 3.39
CA LEU A 445 -19.23 -18.09 2.63
C LEU A 445 -19.08 -16.61 3.02
N GLY A 446 -20.13 -15.96 3.53
CA GLY A 446 -20.10 -14.58 4.01
C GLY A 446 -19.55 -14.38 5.41
N LEU A 447 -19.15 -15.45 6.12
CA LEU A 447 -18.54 -15.33 7.46
C LEU A 447 -17.23 -14.57 7.38
N VAL A 448 -17.11 -13.54 8.23
CA VAL A 448 -15.90 -12.71 8.35
C VAL A 448 -14.84 -13.49 9.12
N LEU A 449 -13.64 -13.50 8.57
CA LEU A 449 -12.50 -14.22 9.11
C LEU A 449 -11.72 -13.40 10.14
N ALA A 450 -11.16 -14.09 11.13
CA ALA A 450 -10.24 -13.53 12.11
C ALA A 450 -8.79 -13.93 11.82
N ASP A 451 -7.85 -13.20 12.42
CA ASP A 451 -6.43 -13.51 12.31
C ASP A 451 -6.12 -14.87 12.95
N GLY A 452 -5.42 -15.73 12.20
CA GLY A 452 -5.06 -17.08 12.63
C GLY A 452 -6.08 -18.17 12.28
N ASP A 453 -7.21 -17.83 11.63
CA ASP A 453 -8.23 -18.84 11.27
C ASP A 453 -7.69 -19.87 10.28
N ILE A 454 -8.05 -21.14 10.52
CA ILE A 454 -7.83 -22.24 9.58
C ILE A 454 -9.12 -22.43 8.77
N VAL A 455 -9.03 -22.21 7.46
CA VAL A 455 -10.20 -22.18 6.58
C VAL A 455 -10.11 -23.26 5.52
N SER A 456 -11.11 -24.14 5.49
CA SER A 456 -11.35 -25.12 4.43
C SER A 456 -12.58 -24.71 3.63
N ILE A 457 -12.49 -24.70 2.31
CA ILE A 457 -13.61 -24.32 1.44
C ILE A 457 -14.29 -25.56 0.91
N ASP A 458 -15.61 -25.62 1.12
CA ASP A 458 -16.45 -26.64 0.53
C ASP A 458 -16.76 -26.25 -0.92
N THR A 459 -16.67 -27.23 -1.81
CA THR A 459 -16.82 -26.98 -3.25
C THR A 459 -17.76 -27.99 -3.88
N ASP A 460 -18.59 -27.51 -4.81
CA ASP A 460 -19.41 -28.34 -5.69
C ASP A 460 -19.15 -27.94 -7.15
N LYS A 461 -18.85 -28.92 -7.99
CA LYS A 461 -18.58 -28.69 -9.42
C LYS A 461 -19.75 -28.06 -10.16
N ASN A 462 -20.96 -28.21 -9.64
CA ASN A 462 -22.18 -27.64 -10.22
C ASN A 462 -22.49 -26.23 -9.66
N ALA A 463 -21.78 -25.78 -8.63
CA ALA A 463 -21.96 -24.44 -8.10
C ALA A 463 -21.36 -23.39 -9.06
N THR A 464 -21.96 -22.22 -9.07
CA THR A 464 -21.53 -21.07 -9.87
C THR A 464 -21.59 -19.80 -9.06
N PRO A 465 -20.76 -18.80 -9.40
CA PRO A 465 -20.81 -17.48 -8.76
C PRO A 465 -22.18 -16.83 -8.88
N ARG A 466 -22.60 -16.18 -7.79
CA ARG A 466 -23.90 -15.50 -7.69
C ARG A 466 -23.67 -14.00 -7.57
N ALA A 467 -24.55 -13.19 -8.16
CA ALA A 467 -24.48 -11.72 -8.06
C ALA A 467 -24.55 -11.23 -6.61
N GLU A 468 -25.27 -11.95 -5.74
CA GLU A 468 -25.40 -11.66 -4.30
C GLU A 468 -24.05 -11.66 -3.57
N TRP A 469 -23.07 -12.43 -4.07
CA TRP A 469 -21.72 -12.49 -3.47
C TRP A 469 -20.98 -11.16 -3.51
N LEU A 470 -21.31 -10.31 -4.51
CA LEU A 470 -20.75 -8.95 -4.60
C LEU A 470 -21.10 -8.07 -3.40
N GLY A 471 -22.19 -8.40 -2.69
CA GLY A 471 -22.62 -7.66 -1.52
C GLY A 471 -21.75 -7.85 -0.27
N PHE A 472 -21.05 -8.98 -0.15
CA PHE A 472 -20.29 -9.26 1.09
C PHE A 472 -18.80 -9.53 0.89
N VAL A 473 -18.30 -9.71 -0.34
CA VAL A 473 -16.85 -9.84 -0.56
C VAL A 473 -16.14 -8.52 -0.30
N ALA A 474 -15.01 -8.61 0.42
CA ALA A 474 -14.21 -7.45 0.81
C ALA A 474 -13.05 -7.19 -0.16
N THR A 475 -12.57 -8.21 -0.89
CA THR A 475 -11.40 -8.09 -1.75
C THR A 475 -11.78 -7.72 -3.20
N ASN A 476 -10.98 -6.86 -3.82
CA ASN A 476 -11.14 -6.52 -5.23
C ASN A 476 -10.98 -7.73 -6.15
N LYS A 477 -10.11 -8.68 -5.77
CA LYS A 477 -9.89 -9.91 -6.51
C LYS A 477 -11.16 -10.74 -6.61
N ALA A 478 -11.81 -11.03 -5.47
CA ALA A 478 -13.06 -11.78 -5.46
C ALA A 478 -14.13 -11.07 -6.31
N ARG A 479 -14.29 -9.77 -6.12
CA ARG A 479 -15.23 -8.95 -6.88
C ARG A 479 -15.00 -9.03 -8.39
N THR A 480 -13.77 -8.81 -8.83
CA THR A 480 -13.41 -8.83 -10.25
C THR A 480 -13.65 -10.19 -10.88
N GLU A 481 -13.30 -11.28 -10.23
CA GLU A 481 -13.51 -12.63 -10.78
C GLU A 481 -14.98 -13.01 -10.81
N ILE A 482 -15.78 -12.62 -9.80
CA ILE A 482 -17.24 -12.81 -9.82
C ILE A 482 -17.87 -12.07 -11.01
N LEU A 483 -17.55 -10.77 -11.17
CA LEU A 483 -18.09 -9.96 -12.28
C LEU A 483 -17.67 -10.51 -13.65
N LYS A 484 -16.43 -10.96 -13.78
CA LYS A 484 -15.90 -11.57 -15.00
C LYS A 484 -16.64 -12.85 -15.37
N PHE A 485 -16.98 -13.67 -14.37
CA PHE A 485 -17.79 -14.85 -14.58
C PHE A 485 -19.20 -14.50 -15.03
N LEU A 486 -19.89 -13.64 -14.27
CA LEU A 486 -21.28 -13.25 -14.56
C LEU A 486 -21.44 -12.61 -15.94
N LYS A 487 -20.50 -11.79 -16.38
CA LYS A 487 -20.51 -11.18 -17.72
C LYS A 487 -20.36 -12.19 -18.87
N ARG A 488 -19.69 -13.34 -18.63
CA ARG A 488 -19.43 -14.38 -19.65
C ARG A 488 -20.55 -15.40 -19.81
N LEU A 489 -21.57 -15.39 -18.95
CA LEU A 489 -22.70 -16.31 -19.05
C LEU A 489 -23.45 -16.13 -20.38
N PRO A 490 -23.93 -17.20 -21.02
CA PRO A 490 -24.89 -17.12 -22.14
C PRO A 490 -26.17 -16.37 -21.76
N GLU A 491 -26.83 -15.78 -22.74
CA GLU A 491 -28.02 -14.93 -22.48
C GLU A 491 -29.16 -15.71 -21.80
N ASP A 492 -29.42 -16.93 -22.26
CA ASP A 492 -30.42 -17.81 -21.66
C ASP A 492 -30.18 -18.09 -20.18
N GLN A 493 -28.91 -18.30 -19.82
CA GLN A 493 -28.51 -18.49 -18.43
C GLN A 493 -28.61 -17.18 -17.63
N LYS A 494 -28.24 -16.04 -18.22
CA LYS A 494 -28.41 -14.74 -17.56
C LYS A 494 -29.91 -14.47 -17.25
N ILE A 495 -30.81 -14.75 -18.20
CA ILE A 495 -32.23 -14.62 -17.99
C ILE A 495 -32.71 -15.53 -16.87
N HIS A 496 -32.31 -16.81 -16.90
CA HIS A 496 -32.65 -17.80 -15.88
C HIS A 496 -32.19 -17.37 -14.46
N TYR A 497 -30.93 -16.98 -14.31
CA TYR A 497 -30.38 -16.53 -13.01
C TYR A 497 -31.02 -15.21 -12.55
N GLY A 498 -31.27 -14.27 -13.47
CA GLY A 498 -31.92 -13.02 -13.13
C GLY A 498 -33.35 -13.23 -12.64
N LYS A 499 -34.09 -14.16 -13.28
CA LYS A 499 -35.43 -14.57 -12.86
C LYS A 499 -35.42 -15.17 -11.45
N GLN A 500 -34.50 -16.12 -11.18
CA GLN A 500 -34.35 -16.69 -9.84
C GLN A 500 -33.96 -15.66 -8.78
N ALA A 501 -33.12 -14.69 -9.14
CA ALA A 501 -32.71 -13.65 -8.22
C ALA A 501 -33.84 -12.71 -7.83
N LEU A 502 -34.69 -12.35 -8.80
CA LEU A 502 -35.92 -11.54 -8.56
C LEU A 502 -36.92 -12.31 -7.72
N ASP A 503 -37.18 -13.57 -8.03
CA ASP A 503 -38.14 -14.43 -7.30
C ASP A 503 -37.74 -14.60 -5.83
N ARG A 504 -36.44 -14.81 -5.54
CA ARG A 504 -35.92 -14.84 -4.18
C ARG A 504 -36.08 -13.50 -3.46
N ALA A 505 -35.88 -12.38 -4.14
CA ALA A 505 -36.07 -11.07 -3.51
C ALA A 505 -37.56 -10.82 -3.22
N LEU A 506 -38.47 -11.20 -4.09
CA LEU A 506 -39.92 -11.13 -3.89
C LEU A 506 -40.38 -12.02 -2.75
N SER A 507 -39.79 -13.21 -2.58
CA SER A 507 -40.15 -14.14 -1.50
C SER A 507 -39.95 -13.57 -0.10
N THR A 508 -39.04 -12.59 0.08
CA THR A 508 -38.87 -11.88 1.35
C THR A 508 -40.08 -11.01 1.73
N TYR A 509 -40.93 -10.72 0.76
CA TYR A 509 -42.19 -10.00 0.92
C TYR A 509 -43.43 -10.93 0.78
N GLY A 510 -43.21 -12.25 0.79
CA GLY A 510 -44.26 -13.25 0.62
C GLY A 510 -44.87 -13.29 -0.78
N LYS A 511 -44.15 -12.80 -1.78
CA LYS A 511 -44.55 -12.72 -3.19
C LYS A 511 -43.62 -13.54 -4.08
N SER A 512 -44.11 -13.87 -5.28
CA SER A 512 -43.33 -14.51 -6.34
C SER A 512 -43.45 -13.71 -7.66
N ILE A 513 -42.65 -14.03 -8.66
CA ILE A 513 -42.73 -13.39 -9.98
C ILE A 513 -44.10 -13.57 -10.62
N THR A 514 -44.79 -14.68 -10.33
CA THR A 514 -46.12 -14.96 -10.85
C THR A 514 -47.23 -14.11 -10.23
N ASP A 515 -46.95 -13.42 -9.13
CA ASP A 515 -47.85 -12.51 -8.45
C ASP A 515 -47.76 -11.07 -8.98
N LEU A 516 -46.82 -10.79 -9.89
CA LEU A 516 -46.66 -9.48 -10.51
C LEU A 516 -47.71 -9.28 -11.61
N THR A 517 -48.41 -8.15 -11.57
CA THR A 517 -49.41 -7.75 -12.56
C THR A 517 -48.75 -7.14 -13.81
N ASP A 518 -49.52 -7.02 -14.90
CA ASP A 518 -49.04 -6.35 -16.12
C ASP A 518 -48.72 -4.86 -15.87
N ASP A 519 -49.40 -4.22 -14.94
CA ASP A 519 -49.11 -2.84 -14.53
C ASP A 519 -47.76 -2.75 -13.79
N ASP A 520 -47.46 -3.72 -12.89
CA ASP A 520 -46.17 -3.81 -12.21
C ASP A 520 -45.01 -3.96 -13.21
N TRP A 521 -45.17 -4.84 -14.20
CA TRP A 521 -44.19 -5.01 -15.27
C TRP A 521 -44.02 -3.73 -16.10
N THR A 522 -45.12 -3.07 -16.46
CA THR A 522 -45.07 -1.83 -17.22
C THR A 522 -44.35 -0.72 -16.47
N ASP A 523 -44.60 -0.59 -15.16
CA ASP A 523 -43.90 0.41 -14.32
C ASP A 523 -42.40 0.10 -14.18
N ILE A 524 -42.03 -1.16 -13.95
CA ILE A 524 -40.63 -1.56 -13.86
C ILE A 524 -39.86 -1.30 -15.16
N LEU A 525 -40.41 -1.72 -16.29
CA LEU A 525 -39.79 -1.58 -17.60
C LEU A 525 -39.65 -0.11 -17.99
N LYS A 526 -40.70 0.69 -17.77
CA LYS A 526 -40.67 2.14 -17.99
C LYS A 526 -39.66 2.85 -17.08
N TRP A 527 -39.64 2.47 -15.81
CA TRP A 527 -38.69 3.01 -14.85
C TRP A 527 -37.21 2.77 -15.28
N ARG A 528 -36.94 1.59 -15.83
CA ARG A 528 -35.59 1.25 -16.30
C ARG A 528 -35.27 1.74 -17.72
N GLY A 529 -36.27 2.11 -18.49
CA GLY A 529 -36.14 2.46 -19.91
C GLY A 529 -35.71 1.26 -20.75
N ILE A 530 -36.23 0.06 -20.43
CA ILE A 530 -36.03 -1.20 -21.14
C ILE A 530 -37.35 -1.70 -21.70
N ASN A 531 -37.28 -2.57 -22.70
CA ASN A 531 -38.47 -2.95 -23.44
C ASN A 531 -39.05 -4.33 -23.04
N THR A 532 -38.20 -5.20 -22.45
CA THR A 532 -38.59 -6.57 -22.16
C THR A 532 -38.19 -7.02 -20.75
N PRO A 533 -38.94 -7.94 -20.11
CA PRO A 533 -38.53 -8.57 -18.87
C PRO A 533 -37.21 -9.31 -18.96
N ASP A 534 -36.86 -9.86 -20.13
CA ASP A 534 -35.62 -10.56 -20.34
C ASP A 534 -34.40 -9.63 -20.22
N GLU A 535 -34.51 -8.39 -20.73
CA GLU A 535 -33.48 -7.35 -20.50
C GLU A 535 -33.31 -7.03 -19.00
N LEU A 536 -34.43 -7.00 -18.25
CA LEU A 536 -34.38 -6.84 -16.80
C LEU A 536 -33.62 -7.99 -16.14
N PHE A 537 -33.96 -9.24 -16.48
CA PHE A 537 -33.32 -10.43 -15.92
C PHE A 537 -31.84 -10.47 -16.25
N MET A 538 -31.42 -10.09 -17.45
CA MET A 538 -30.02 -9.97 -17.81
C MET A 538 -29.28 -8.91 -16.95
N GLN A 539 -29.91 -7.76 -16.68
CA GLN A 539 -29.34 -6.74 -15.79
C GLN A 539 -29.23 -7.23 -14.35
N LEU A 540 -30.21 -7.98 -13.85
CA LEU A 540 -30.23 -8.58 -12.53
C LEU A 540 -29.13 -9.63 -12.36
N SER A 541 -28.96 -10.51 -13.35
CA SER A 541 -27.98 -11.60 -13.32
C SER A 541 -26.54 -11.08 -13.38
N THR A 542 -26.29 -9.96 -14.05
CA THR A 542 -24.94 -9.36 -14.19
C THR A 542 -24.60 -8.37 -13.10
N GLY A 543 -25.51 -8.11 -12.13
CA GLY A 543 -25.31 -7.16 -11.05
C GLY A 543 -25.39 -5.68 -11.47
N VAL A 544 -25.81 -5.40 -12.72
CA VAL A 544 -26.07 -4.04 -13.21
C VAL A 544 -27.31 -3.44 -12.53
N LEU A 545 -28.27 -4.27 -12.21
CA LEU A 545 -29.45 -3.96 -11.43
C LEU A 545 -29.61 -5.01 -10.33
N LEU A 546 -30.15 -4.62 -9.20
CA LEU A 546 -30.34 -5.52 -8.08
C LEU A 546 -31.81 -5.84 -7.88
N PRO A 547 -32.12 -7.13 -7.61
CA PRO A 547 -33.47 -7.59 -7.40
C PRO A 547 -34.21 -6.78 -6.32
N GLN A 548 -33.53 -6.39 -5.26
CA GLN A 548 -34.08 -5.65 -4.13
C GLN A 548 -34.57 -4.25 -4.53
N LEU A 549 -33.89 -3.59 -5.50
CA LEU A 549 -34.33 -2.30 -6.01
C LEU A 549 -35.64 -2.42 -6.80
N VAL A 550 -35.81 -3.51 -7.54
CA VAL A 550 -37.07 -3.81 -8.25
C VAL A 550 -38.18 -4.03 -7.23
N VAL A 551 -37.90 -4.83 -6.20
CA VAL A 551 -38.90 -5.13 -5.16
C VAL A 551 -39.23 -3.89 -4.31
N SER A 552 -38.21 -3.09 -3.94
CA SER A 552 -38.44 -1.82 -3.24
C SER A 552 -39.29 -0.85 -4.05
N ARG A 553 -39.10 -0.80 -5.37
CA ARG A 553 -39.89 0.04 -6.26
C ARG A 553 -41.36 -0.41 -6.33
N LEU A 554 -41.62 -1.72 -6.33
CA LEU A 554 -42.96 -2.30 -6.41
C LEU A 554 -43.79 -2.09 -5.14
N PHE A 555 -43.14 -2.05 -3.98
CA PHE A 555 -43.82 -2.06 -2.68
C PHE A 555 -43.57 -0.82 -1.83
N SER A 556 -42.95 0.25 -2.38
CA SER A 556 -42.86 1.54 -1.69
C SER A 556 -44.23 2.23 -1.81
N GLU A 557 -44.96 2.35 -0.70
CA GLU A 557 -46.11 3.24 -0.61
C GLU A 557 -45.65 4.67 -0.89
N GLU A 558 -46.40 5.39 -1.74
CA GLU A 558 -46.18 6.80 -2.03
C GLU A 558 -46.32 7.62 -0.74
N ILE A 559 -45.20 8.04 -0.17
CA ILE A 559 -45.19 9.08 0.86
C ILE A 559 -44.89 10.40 0.15
N ASP A 560 -45.96 11.11 -0.19
CA ASP A 560 -45.92 12.53 -0.54
C ASP A 560 -45.58 13.32 0.72
N THR A 561 -44.34 13.80 0.86
CA THR A 561 -44.01 14.90 1.77
C THR A 561 -43.21 15.94 1.03
N ALA A 562 -43.91 17.09 0.85
CA ALA A 562 -43.30 18.34 0.42
C ALA A 562 -42.37 18.86 1.55
N ASP A 563 -41.08 18.90 1.27
CA ASP A 563 -40.07 19.89 1.70
C ASP A 563 -38.66 19.30 1.46
N ASP A 564 -38.14 19.52 0.22
CA ASP A 564 -36.90 18.79 -0.09
C ASP A 564 -36.07 19.45 -1.19
N HIS A 565 -35.48 20.59 -0.89
CA HIS A 565 -34.49 21.20 -1.79
C HIS A 565 -33.08 20.63 -1.66
N GLU A 566 -32.71 19.92 -0.58
CA GLU A 566 -31.38 19.32 -0.39
C GLU A 566 -31.28 17.86 -0.87
N ILE A 567 -32.32 17.08 -0.70
CA ILE A 567 -32.35 15.64 -1.03
C ILE A 567 -32.44 15.40 -2.55
N THR A 568 -33.04 16.30 -3.29
CA THR A 568 -33.22 16.19 -4.75
C THR A 568 -31.88 16.23 -5.52
N ARG A 569 -30.83 16.86 -4.98
CA ARG A 569 -29.50 16.97 -5.61
C ARG A 569 -28.71 15.66 -5.59
N SER A 570 -28.88 14.81 -4.58
CA SER A 570 -28.13 13.56 -4.41
C SER A 570 -28.58 12.45 -5.37
N LYS A 571 -29.83 12.47 -5.81
CA LYS A 571 -30.44 11.45 -6.70
C LYS A 571 -29.80 11.37 -8.09
N HIS A 572 -29.14 12.44 -8.53
CA HIS A 572 -28.53 12.51 -9.86
C HIS A 572 -27.11 11.95 -9.95
N LEU A 573 -26.48 11.65 -8.81
CA LEU A 573 -25.06 11.29 -8.73
C LEU A 573 -24.76 9.79 -8.89
N LEU A 574 -25.77 8.94 -8.72
CA LEU A 574 -25.61 7.48 -8.76
C LEU A 574 -26.10 6.90 -10.08
N ALA A 575 -25.34 5.93 -10.60
CA ALA A 575 -25.72 5.23 -11.81
C ALA A 575 -26.87 4.25 -11.53
N GLY A 576 -27.89 4.27 -12.37
CA GLY A 576 -28.97 3.27 -12.34
C GLY A 576 -30.04 3.47 -11.27
N ILE A 577 -30.02 4.56 -10.49
CA ILE A 577 -30.99 4.82 -9.43
C ILE A 577 -31.84 6.03 -9.80
N LYS A 578 -33.05 5.75 -10.26
CA LYS A 578 -34.10 6.77 -10.45
C LYS A 578 -35.30 6.37 -9.58
N GLY A 579 -35.85 7.32 -8.83
CA GLY A 579 -37.09 7.11 -8.06
C GLY A 579 -36.92 6.41 -6.70
N VAL A 580 -35.71 6.21 -6.21
CA VAL A 580 -35.46 5.71 -4.86
C VAL A 580 -34.92 6.85 -3.99
N GLU A 581 -35.35 6.94 -2.75
CA GLU A 581 -34.84 7.87 -1.78
C GLU A 581 -33.43 7.43 -1.39
N VAL A 582 -32.46 8.34 -1.50
CA VAL A 582 -31.03 8.02 -1.31
C VAL A 582 -30.45 8.90 -0.22
N ASP A 583 -29.97 8.28 0.83
CA ASP A 583 -29.20 8.92 1.91
C ASP A 583 -27.72 8.52 1.88
N PHE A 584 -26.84 9.41 2.32
CA PHE A 584 -25.44 9.10 2.52
C PHE A 584 -25.16 8.79 4.00
N ALA A 585 -24.56 7.63 4.23
CA ALA A 585 -24.33 7.10 5.58
C ALA A 585 -23.38 7.99 6.39
N ARG A 586 -23.81 8.48 7.54
CA ARG A 586 -22.99 9.32 8.44
C ARG A 586 -21.81 8.54 9.09
N CYS A 587 -21.93 7.21 9.22
CA CYS A 587 -20.87 6.37 9.81
C CYS A 587 -19.58 6.31 8.96
N CYS A 588 -19.65 6.57 7.66
CA CYS A 588 -18.49 6.50 6.77
C CYS A 588 -18.39 7.67 5.79
N ASN A 589 -19.38 8.56 5.76
CA ASN A 589 -19.41 9.78 4.95
C ASN A 589 -18.85 9.57 3.53
N PRO A 590 -19.51 8.76 2.66
CA PRO A 590 -19.00 8.49 1.32
C PRO A 590 -18.96 9.77 0.50
N ILE A 591 -17.92 9.98 -0.28
CA ILE A 591 -17.73 11.12 -1.16
C ILE A 591 -17.61 10.65 -2.61
N TYR A 592 -17.86 11.54 -3.56
CA TYR A 592 -17.73 11.22 -4.98
C TYR A 592 -16.33 10.69 -5.32
N GLY A 593 -16.28 9.52 -5.99
CA GLY A 593 -15.06 8.79 -6.29
C GLY A 593 -14.69 7.69 -5.27
N ASP A 594 -15.37 7.59 -4.11
CA ASP A 594 -15.22 6.43 -3.23
C ASP A 594 -15.86 5.18 -3.86
N THR A 595 -15.32 4.00 -3.59
CA THR A 595 -16.02 2.74 -3.88
C THR A 595 -17.19 2.61 -2.92
N ILE A 596 -18.41 2.56 -3.45
CA ILE A 596 -19.63 2.63 -2.68
C ILE A 596 -20.47 1.36 -2.78
N VAL A 597 -21.32 1.17 -1.77
CA VAL A 597 -22.39 0.16 -1.73
C VAL A 597 -23.64 0.80 -1.14
N GLY A 598 -24.78 0.35 -1.59
CA GLY A 598 -26.06 0.72 -0.99
C GLY A 598 -26.50 -0.30 0.07
N HIS A 599 -27.05 0.17 1.15
CA HIS A 599 -27.77 -0.63 2.12
C HIS A 599 -29.26 -0.27 2.02
N LEU A 600 -30.09 -1.24 1.66
CA LEU A 600 -31.55 -1.07 1.65
C LEU A 600 -32.09 -1.15 3.07
N SER A 601 -32.53 -0.02 3.59
CA SER A 601 -33.21 0.09 4.87
C SER A 601 -34.72 0.25 4.66
N ARG A 602 -35.49 0.17 5.76
CA ARG A 602 -36.93 0.48 5.70
C ARG A 602 -37.25 1.93 5.32
N GLN A 603 -36.25 2.82 5.39
CA GLN A 603 -36.36 4.25 5.11
C GLN A 603 -35.79 4.65 3.74
N GLY A 604 -35.35 3.69 2.92
CA GLY A 604 -34.75 3.95 1.62
C GLY A 604 -33.34 3.37 1.47
N LEU A 605 -32.64 3.81 0.43
CA LEU A 605 -31.29 3.37 0.09
C LEU A 605 -30.25 4.24 0.80
N VAL A 606 -29.51 3.66 1.72
CA VAL A 606 -28.39 4.34 2.40
C VAL A 606 -27.08 3.97 1.73
N VAL A 607 -26.38 4.97 1.19
CA VAL A 607 -25.09 4.78 0.52
C VAL A 607 -23.96 4.78 1.54
N HIS A 608 -23.20 3.70 1.56
CA HIS A 608 -22.00 3.54 2.39
C HIS A 608 -20.78 3.38 1.50
N ARG A 609 -19.61 3.62 2.06
CA ARG A 609 -18.37 3.14 1.47
C ARG A 609 -18.34 1.61 1.51
N HIS A 610 -17.75 1.01 0.47
CA HIS A 610 -17.66 -0.46 0.37
C HIS A 610 -17.04 -1.10 1.62
N LYS A 611 -16.01 -0.50 2.20
CA LYS A 611 -15.31 -1.00 3.41
C LYS A 611 -15.89 -0.46 4.73
N CYS A 612 -17.14 -0.02 4.77
CA CYS A 612 -17.74 0.52 5.99
C CYS A 612 -17.91 -0.56 7.06
N TYR A 613 -17.39 -0.28 8.27
CA TYR A 613 -17.49 -1.20 9.42
C TYR A 613 -18.94 -1.46 9.83
N SER A 614 -19.81 -0.44 9.79
CA SER A 614 -21.23 -0.58 10.17
C SER A 614 -22.02 -1.55 9.28
N LEU A 615 -21.50 -1.90 8.11
CA LEU A 615 -22.11 -2.90 7.23
C LEU A 615 -21.70 -4.34 7.59
N GLN A 616 -20.82 -4.54 8.54
CA GLN A 616 -20.26 -5.86 8.82
C GLN A 616 -21.32 -6.85 9.31
N ALA A 617 -22.18 -6.41 10.24
CA ALA A 617 -23.31 -7.21 10.73
C ALA A 617 -24.32 -7.47 9.61
N ILE A 618 -24.66 -6.44 8.81
CA ILE A 618 -25.61 -6.54 7.71
C ILE A 618 -25.11 -7.50 6.63
N ARG A 619 -23.80 -7.51 6.33
CA ARG A 619 -23.17 -8.45 5.40
C ARG A 619 -23.27 -9.90 5.86
N THR A 620 -23.25 -10.12 7.15
CA THR A 620 -23.35 -11.46 7.75
C THR A 620 -24.78 -11.93 7.88
N ASP A 621 -25.66 -11.07 8.40
CA ASP A 621 -27.03 -11.45 8.76
C ASP A 621 -28.00 -11.30 7.59
N THR A 622 -27.88 -10.24 6.82
CA THR A 622 -28.78 -9.89 5.72
C THR A 622 -28.04 -9.41 4.46
N PRO A 623 -27.18 -10.24 3.86
CA PRO A 623 -26.32 -9.82 2.73
C PRO A 623 -27.11 -9.35 1.50
N TYR A 624 -28.36 -9.79 1.36
CA TYR A 624 -29.28 -9.37 0.29
C TYR A 624 -29.75 -7.91 0.41
N GLN A 625 -29.53 -7.26 1.55
CA GLN A 625 -29.82 -5.83 1.74
C GLN A 625 -28.68 -4.93 1.23
N ILE A 626 -27.54 -5.49 0.84
CA ILE A 626 -26.40 -4.74 0.35
C ILE A 626 -26.35 -4.80 -1.17
N ILE A 627 -26.28 -3.63 -1.79
CA ILE A 627 -26.29 -3.44 -3.23
C ILE A 627 -24.99 -2.77 -3.70
N HIS A 628 -24.49 -3.20 -4.87
CA HIS A 628 -23.37 -2.51 -5.50
C HIS A 628 -23.86 -1.26 -6.21
N LEU A 629 -23.18 -0.16 -6.01
CA LEU A 629 -23.50 1.13 -6.61
C LEU A 629 -22.26 1.72 -7.26
N ASP A 630 -22.48 2.39 -8.38
CA ASP A 630 -21.44 3.17 -9.04
C ASP A 630 -21.87 4.64 -9.15
N TRP A 631 -20.89 5.53 -9.08
CA TRP A 631 -21.08 6.93 -9.40
C TRP A 631 -21.33 7.09 -10.90
N LYS A 632 -22.17 8.02 -11.29
CA LYS A 632 -22.27 8.38 -12.71
C LYS A 632 -20.98 9.02 -13.18
N SER A 633 -20.45 8.53 -14.28
CA SER A 633 -19.40 9.19 -15.05
C SER A 633 -20.04 10.30 -15.91
N ASP A 634 -20.27 11.48 -15.34
CA ASP A 634 -20.92 12.55 -16.11
C ASP A 634 -19.96 13.74 -16.21
N GLN A 635 -19.47 14.00 -17.42
CA GLN A 635 -18.66 15.19 -17.72
C GLN A 635 -19.43 16.50 -17.43
N SER A 636 -20.76 16.46 -17.40
CA SER A 636 -21.59 17.61 -17.06
C SER A 636 -21.50 18.00 -15.58
N LEU A 637 -21.20 17.05 -14.68
CA LEU A 637 -21.00 17.30 -13.24
C LEU A 637 -19.65 17.98 -12.94
N GLN A 638 -18.65 17.76 -13.80
CA GLN A 638 -17.36 18.44 -13.68
C GLN A 638 -17.43 19.94 -13.99
N ASN A 639 -18.44 20.35 -14.79
CA ASN A 639 -18.65 21.74 -15.19
C ASN A 639 -19.53 22.55 -14.22
N GLN A 640 -20.05 21.94 -13.14
CA GLN A 640 -20.81 22.63 -12.09
C GLN A 640 -20.13 22.45 -10.71
N PRO A 641 -19.03 23.17 -10.45
CA PRO A 641 -18.20 22.95 -9.27
C PRO A 641 -18.91 23.22 -7.92
N ASP A 642 -19.98 24.01 -7.90
CA ASP A 642 -20.67 24.37 -6.65
C ASP A 642 -21.82 23.42 -6.26
N ALA A 643 -22.16 22.45 -7.11
CA ALA A 643 -23.29 21.54 -6.89
C ALA A 643 -22.97 20.34 -5.99
N LEU A 644 -21.71 19.97 -5.85
CA LEU A 644 -21.26 18.78 -5.11
C LEU A 644 -20.61 19.16 -3.79
N ARG A 645 -21.28 18.80 -2.67
CA ARG A 645 -20.75 19.03 -1.31
C ARG A 645 -20.90 17.78 -0.47
N PHE A 646 -19.78 17.14 -0.12
CA PHE A 646 -19.74 15.93 0.69
C PHE A 646 -19.01 16.20 1.99
N PRO A 647 -19.60 15.88 3.16
CA PRO A 647 -18.91 15.98 4.44
C PRO A 647 -17.81 14.91 4.56
N ALA A 648 -16.68 15.30 5.08
CA ALA A 648 -15.59 14.39 5.41
C ALA A 648 -14.93 14.81 6.72
N MET A 649 -14.34 13.85 7.43
CA MET A 649 -13.58 14.13 8.65
C MET A 649 -12.13 13.75 8.45
N LEU A 650 -11.23 14.67 8.78
CA LEU A 650 -9.80 14.43 8.80
C LEU A 650 -9.28 14.44 10.23
N ARG A 651 -8.50 13.44 10.60
CA ARG A 651 -7.72 13.44 11.84
C ARG A 651 -6.27 13.71 11.51
N ILE A 652 -5.75 14.79 12.06
CA ILE A 652 -4.35 15.16 12.05
C ILE A 652 -3.75 14.67 13.36
N TYR A 653 -2.75 13.81 13.28
CA TYR A 653 -2.05 13.31 14.46
C TYR A 653 -1.02 14.33 14.95
N ALA A 654 -1.50 15.56 15.16
CA ALA A 654 -0.81 16.68 15.78
C ALA A 654 -1.85 17.56 16.48
N SER A 655 -1.48 18.14 17.61
CA SER A 655 -2.29 19.17 18.27
C SER A 655 -1.90 20.51 17.66
N LEU A 656 -2.80 21.14 16.92
CA LEU A 656 -2.58 22.43 16.30
C LEU A 656 -2.85 23.56 17.29
N ASN A 657 -2.04 24.62 17.24
CA ASN A 657 -2.31 25.86 17.97
C ASN A 657 -3.27 26.76 17.16
N GLU A 658 -3.73 27.88 17.76
CA GLU A 658 -4.70 28.77 17.13
C GLU A 658 -4.19 29.39 15.81
N GLU A 659 -2.91 29.71 15.73
CA GLU A 659 -2.28 30.26 14.53
C GLU A 659 -2.25 29.22 13.39
N GLN A 660 -1.84 27.99 13.71
CA GLN A 660 -1.84 26.87 12.75
C GLN A 660 -3.25 26.53 12.28
N ILE A 661 -4.26 26.58 13.16
CA ILE A 661 -5.67 26.36 12.77
C ILE A 661 -6.14 27.46 11.82
N SER A 662 -5.82 28.73 12.13
CA SER A 662 -6.17 29.86 11.26
C SER A 662 -5.54 29.71 9.87
N GLN A 663 -4.28 29.27 9.82
CA GLN A 663 -3.57 29.01 8.57
C GLN A 663 -4.15 27.81 7.81
N VAL A 664 -4.52 26.73 8.51
CA VAL A 664 -5.23 25.57 7.93
C VAL A 664 -6.56 26.00 7.31
N ILE A 665 -7.37 26.78 8.02
CA ILE A 665 -8.66 27.26 7.51
C ILE A 665 -8.47 28.15 6.27
N TYR A 666 -7.48 29.03 6.29
CA TYR A 666 -7.17 29.91 5.16
C TYR A 666 -6.80 29.10 3.91
N GLU A 667 -5.86 28.16 4.04
CA GLU A 667 -5.40 27.32 2.92
C GLU A 667 -6.49 26.36 2.39
N MET A 668 -7.31 25.80 3.28
CA MET A 668 -8.45 24.98 2.87
C MET A 668 -9.47 25.81 2.08
N ARG A 669 -9.77 27.03 2.51
CA ARG A 669 -10.67 27.94 1.77
C ARG A 669 -10.10 28.33 0.41
N ALA A 670 -8.79 28.52 0.29
CA ALA A 670 -8.14 28.80 -0.99
C ALA A 670 -8.34 27.66 -2.02
N LEU A 671 -8.50 26.43 -1.53
CA LEU A 671 -8.84 25.25 -2.33
C LEU A 671 -10.37 25.06 -2.49
N ASN A 672 -11.21 25.97 -2.02
CA ASN A 672 -12.67 25.78 -1.95
C ASN A 672 -13.12 24.58 -1.08
N ILE A 673 -12.33 24.18 -0.10
CA ILE A 673 -12.70 23.19 0.91
C ILE A 673 -13.28 23.94 2.11
N GLY A 674 -14.56 23.69 2.41
CA GLY A 674 -15.22 24.23 3.60
C GLY A 674 -14.67 23.55 4.86
N VAL A 675 -14.25 24.33 5.87
CA VAL A 675 -13.96 23.81 7.22
C VAL A 675 -15.12 24.21 8.11
N GLU A 676 -15.92 23.23 8.55
CA GLU A 676 -17.13 23.48 9.34
C GLU A 676 -16.84 23.49 10.84
N GLN A 677 -16.05 22.54 11.31
CA GLN A 677 -15.71 22.39 12.72
C GLN A 677 -14.29 21.90 12.90
N THR A 678 -13.68 22.31 14.01
CA THR A 678 -12.34 21.87 14.41
C THR A 678 -12.38 21.43 15.86
N HIS A 679 -12.01 20.15 16.11
CA HIS A 679 -11.91 19.60 17.46
C HIS A 679 -10.46 19.26 17.78
N ILE A 680 -9.92 19.89 18.83
CA ILE A 680 -8.58 19.60 19.34
C ILE A 680 -8.73 18.70 20.56
N LYS A 681 -8.21 17.48 20.50
CA LYS A 681 -8.03 16.65 21.68
C LYS A 681 -6.57 16.72 22.12
N THR A 682 -6.35 17.43 23.21
CA THR A 682 -5.12 17.34 24.00
C THR A 682 -5.35 16.24 25.03
N ASP A 683 -5.32 15.01 24.64
CA ASP A 683 -5.45 13.87 25.55
C ASP A 683 -5.16 12.59 24.83
N THR A 684 -4.85 11.62 25.48
CA THR A 684 -4.89 10.87 26.70
C THR A 684 -4.06 9.61 26.49
N LYS A 685 -3.60 8.97 27.48
CA LYS A 685 -2.91 7.71 27.49
C LYS A 685 -3.30 6.82 26.29
N SER A 686 -2.47 6.80 25.24
CA SER A 686 -2.41 5.62 24.39
C SER A 686 -1.86 4.49 25.26
N ASP A 687 -2.22 3.25 25.00
CA ASP A 687 -1.68 2.06 25.68
C ASP A 687 -0.14 1.97 25.63
N GLN A 688 0.53 2.96 25.07
CA GLN A 688 1.99 3.10 24.97
C GLN A 688 2.55 4.35 25.68
N GLY A 689 1.80 5.02 26.53
CA GLY A 689 2.35 6.05 27.41
C GLY A 689 2.71 7.42 26.81
N SER A 690 2.54 7.67 25.52
CA SER A 690 2.80 8.98 24.90
C SER A 690 1.52 9.77 24.72
N LYS A 691 1.50 11.01 25.23
CA LYS A 691 0.43 11.97 24.97
C LYS A 691 0.54 12.47 23.52
N VAL A 692 -0.25 11.94 22.61
CA VAL A 692 -0.35 12.44 21.23
C VAL A 692 -1.62 13.27 21.13
N GLY A 693 -1.47 14.61 21.04
CA GLY A 693 -2.59 15.45 20.70
C GLY A 693 -3.07 15.19 19.27
N THR A 694 -4.38 15.20 19.06
CA THR A 694 -4.97 15.05 17.73
C THR A 694 -5.89 16.22 17.43
N THR A 695 -5.87 16.69 16.19
CA THR A 695 -6.82 17.68 15.70
C THR A 695 -7.73 17.03 14.68
N THR A 696 -9.04 17.11 14.88
CA THR A 696 -10.04 16.60 13.94
C THR A 696 -10.69 17.78 13.23
N LEU A 697 -10.69 17.77 11.91
CA LEU A 697 -11.34 18.75 11.05
C LEU A 697 -12.58 18.11 10.42
N HIS A 698 -13.73 18.78 10.55
CA HIS A 698 -14.92 18.49 9.76
C HIS A 698 -14.87 19.41 8.55
N ILE A 699 -14.81 18.82 7.37
CA ILE A 699 -14.63 19.54 6.10
C ILE A 699 -15.69 19.13 5.10
N VAL A 700 -15.88 19.99 4.11
CA VAL A 700 -16.76 19.72 2.97
C VAL A 700 -15.95 19.75 1.69
N VAL A 701 -16.01 18.67 0.94
CA VAL A 701 -15.27 18.46 -0.30
C VAL A 701 -16.17 18.10 -1.45
N ARG A 702 -15.68 18.25 -2.68
CA ARG A 702 -16.46 17.91 -3.91
C ARG A 702 -16.27 16.48 -4.34
N SER A 703 -15.07 15.93 -4.11
CA SER A 703 -14.70 14.58 -4.57
C SER A 703 -13.52 14.04 -3.75
N ARG A 704 -13.17 12.80 -4.03
CA ARG A 704 -11.99 12.14 -3.48
C ARG A 704 -10.69 12.81 -3.92
N SER A 705 -10.57 13.24 -5.18
CA SER A 705 -9.43 14.02 -5.69
C SER A 705 -9.31 15.37 -4.97
N HIS A 706 -10.42 16.08 -4.77
CA HIS A 706 -10.44 17.34 -4.04
C HIS A 706 -10.04 17.17 -2.56
N LEU A 707 -10.45 16.05 -1.93
CA LEU A 707 -10.00 15.70 -0.57
C LEU A 707 -8.49 15.42 -0.55
N ALA A 708 -7.97 14.70 -1.53
CA ALA A 708 -6.55 14.38 -1.62
C ALA A 708 -5.68 15.65 -1.77
N GLU A 709 -6.13 16.60 -2.60
CA GLU A 709 -5.48 17.91 -2.74
C GLU A 709 -5.45 18.67 -1.40
N GLY A 710 -6.56 18.68 -0.65
CA GLY A 710 -6.62 19.26 0.68
C GLY A 710 -5.67 18.59 1.68
N ILE A 711 -5.63 17.26 1.71
CA ILE A 711 -4.70 16.50 2.57
C ILE A 711 -3.26 16.83 2.22
N GLU A 712 -2.96 16.93 0.94
CA GLU A 712 -1.63 17.28 0.44
C GLU A 712 -1.19 18.66 0.91
N LYS A 713 -2.08 19.63 0.77
CA LYS A 713 -1.82 21.00 1.22
C LYS A 713 -1.59 21.07 2.72
N LEU A 714 -2.41 20.34 3.51
CA LEU A 714 -2.25 20.25 4.96
C LEU A 714 -0.93 19.58 5.37
N ARG A 715 -0.53 18.52 4.67
CA ARG A 715 0.76 17.87 4.94
C ARG A 715 1.93 18.81 4.72
N THR A 716 1.92 19.54 3.61
CA THR A 716 2.96 20.52 3.29
C THR A 716 2.98 21.64 4.33
N LEU A 717 1.83 22.18 4.69
CA LEU A 717 1.69 23.28 5.65
C LEU A 717 2.17 22.91 7.05
N LEU A 718 1.83 21.71 7.50
CA LEU A 718 2.06 21.24 8.87
C LEU A 718 3.35 20.40 9.03
N GLY A 719 4.18 20.33 8.00
CA GLY A 719 5.45 19.58 8.04
C GLY A 719 5.25 18.06 8.04
N TYR A 720 4.34 17.56 7.20
CA TYR A 720 4.07 16.13 6.97
C TYR A 720 3.59 15.33 8.19
N PRO A 721 2.61 15.81 8.97
CA PRO A 721 1.98 14.99 9.99
C PRO A 721 1.22 13.82 9.33
N ASN A 722 0.99 12.77 10.10
CA ASN A 722 0.07 11.74 9.68
C ASN A 722 -1.36 12.32 9.67
N ILE A 723 -2.00 12.31 8.49
CA ILE A 723 -3.36 12.81 8.30
C ILE A 723 -4.19 11.66 7.76
N MET A 724 -5.27 11.32 8.47
CA MET A 724 -6.16 10.23 8.10
C MET A 724 -7.59 10.75 7.96
N ARG A 725 -8.28 10.28 6.92
CA ARG A 725 -9.72 10.41 6.85
C ARG A 725 -10.35 9.49 7.89
N LEU A 726 -11.20 10.06 8.74
CA LEU A 726 -11.93 9.29 9.75
C LEU A 726 -13.23 8.74 9.18
N TYR A 727 -13.55 7.58 9.70
CA TYR A 727 -14.84 6.93 9.57
C TYR A 727 -15.38 6.71 10.99
N GLN A 728 -16.61 7.10 11.23
CA GLN A 728 -17.25 6.93 12.55
C GLN A 728 -17.56 5.48 12.86
#